data_eeaa2af31283180669e45dead4c556ca
#
_entry.id   eeaa2af31283180669e45dead4c556ca
#
_cell.length_a   1.000
_cell.length_b   1.000
_cell.length_c   1.000
_cell.angle_alpha   90.00
_cell.angle_beta   90.00
_cell.angle_gamma   90.00
#
_symmetry.space_group_name_H-M   'P 1'
#
loop_
_entity.id
_entity.type
_entity.pdbx_description
1 polymer ?
#
loop_
_entity_poly.entity_id
_entity_poly.type
_entity_poly.pdbx_seq_one_letter_code
_entity_poly.pdbx_strand_id
1 'polypeptide(L)'
;MLVQDRKIIKPSKTQSTKPQEHFNFSTWVSSNFPKIIVISLLIVTVAVVFFVRNDAVAILYSGKSRSKSLKPIQFPKISFSSIPPNSDKSSPFATFRSERWIVVSVSNYPSDSLRSLVKIKGWQVLAVGNSRTPANWELKGAIFLSLEQQAKLEFRILEYLPYDSYVRKSVGYLFAIQHGAKMIFDAEDRGEVIDWEVGKRFDLDLFGVDAMQERILQYNRENPNRTVVNPYIHFGQRSVWPRGLPLEKVGEIVHEEYYNEVFGGMQFIQQGISNGLPDVDSVFYLTRKLDSEAFDMSFDEHALKVALPQGVMVPLNSFNTLFHSNAFWGLMLPVSVSSMASDVLRGYWAQRLLWEVGGFVVVYPPTIYRKDEIEAYPFSEEKDLHVNVGRLIKYLVSWRSGKHRLFEKIMELSYSLAKEGFWTERDVKFTGAWLQDLLAVGYQQPRLMALELDRPRASSGDADRKEFIPRKLPSVHLAVEESGAVNYEIGNLIRWRKSFSNVVMILFVSGPVERTALEWRLLYGRIFKTVVILSAKSDVDLAVEEAHPDQVYKYLPKIFERFSSAEGFLFLQDNTILNYWNLMQGDKTKLWITDKVPQSWTTISLIGNNSVWFSKQAKMVKKVVNTMPVHLQVGYKESSTSEPSLTICSSEVFYIPQSFVGDFVDLVGLVGNAKIHHKVALPMFFMAMDSPLNFDSLLNTMIYNTEALSSNPSDYYSAKVAAVHPWSISSEPDFIKLIRLMAAGDPLLMELF
;
A
#
# COMPACT_ATOMS: atom_id res chain seq x y z
N MET A 1 91.85 25.40 -38.55
CA MET A 1 91.93 26.82 -38.21
C MET A 1 91.24 26.97 -36.90
N LEU A 2 91.91 26.91 -35.75
CA LEU A 2 92.38 28.02 -35.01
C LEU A 2 91.16 28.79 -34.42
N VAL A 3 91.00 29.09 -33.13
CA VAL A 3 91.89 29.32 -31.98
C VAL A 3 90.93 29.33 -30.76
N GLN A 4 91.17 28.61 -29.67
CA GLN A 4 91.64 29.09 -28.37
C GLN A 4 90.99 30.37 -27.90
N ASP A 5 90.44 30.47 -26.67
CA ASP A 5 91.20 30.42 -25.39
C ASP A 5 90.25 30.42 -24.15
N ARG A 6 90.52 29.59 -23.20
CA ARG A 6 90.95 29.79 -21.80
C ARG A 6 90.09 30.61 -20.80
N LYS A 7 89.75 29.87 -19.74
CA LYS A 7 89.89 30.07 -18.30
C LYS A 7 89.07 31.10 -17.58
N ILE A 8 88.39 30.69 -16.49
CA ILE A 8 88.85 30.86 -15.13
C ILE A 8 88.03 29.97 -14.15
N ILE A 9 88.75 29.30 -13.26
CA ILE A 9 88.30 28.45 -12.17
C ILE A 9 87.88 29.29 -10.97
N LYS A 10 86.82 28.98 -10.23
CA LYS A 10 86.70 29.07 -8.77
C LYS A 10 85.65 28.15 -8.14
N PRO A 11 85.57 27.85 -6.84
CA PRO A 11 85.56 26.46 -6.37
C PRO A 11 84.26 26.00 -5.76
N SER A 12 84.19 24.67 -5.60
CA SER A 12 83.18 23.80 -5.03
C SER A 12 82.41 24.31 -3.80
N LYS A 13 81.09 24.15 -3.82
CA LYS A 13 80.30 23.86 -2.64
C LYS A 13 79.69 22.49 -2.78
N THR A 14 80.10 21.59 -1.94
CA THR A 14 79.49 20.24 -1.71
C THR A 14 78.04 20.38 -1.40
N GLN A 15 77.15 19.87 -2.30
CA GLN A 15 75.79 19.56 -1.99
C GLN A 15 75.69 18.08 -1.73
N SER A 16 75.23 17.73 -0.52
CA SER A 16 74.87 16.36 -0.13
C SER A 16 73.72 15.86 -0.97
N THR A 17 73.95 14.85 -1.75
CA THR A 17 72.91 14.06 -2.46
C THR A 17 72.15 13.27 -1.42
N LYS A 18 70.90 13.66 -1.18
CA LYS A 18 69.89 12.74 -0.58
C LYS A 18 69.65 11.61 -1.55
N PRO A 19 69.54 10.36 -1.09
CA PRO A 19 69.17 9.25 -1.96
C PRO A 19 67.74 9.42 -2.49
N GLN A 20 67.54 9.32 -3.78
CA GLN A 20 66.24 9.17 -4.41
C GLN A 20 65.69 7.84 -3.95
N GLU A 21 64.73 7.82 -3.01
CA GLU A 21 63.97 6.63 -2.70
C GLU A 21 63.10 6.28 -3.94
N HIS A 22 63.44 5.20 -4.59
CA HIS A 22 62.59 4.60 -5.61
C HIS A 22 61.27 4.20 -4.94
N PHE A 23 60.16 4.90 -5.29
CA PHE A 23 58.82 4.53 -4.86
C PHE A 23 58.50 3.12 -5.33
N ASN A 24 58.54 2.16 -4.39
CA ASN A 24 58.22 0.79 -4.66
C ASN A 24 56.72 0.57 -4.46
N PHE A 25 55.97 0.60 -5.57
CA PHE A 25 54.52 0.48 -5.59
C PHE A 25 54.02 -0.78 -4.86
N SER A 26 54.75 -1.91 -4.99
CA SER A 26 54.34 -3.16 -4.33
C SER A 26 54.43 -3.09 -2.79
N THR A 27 55.43 -2.40 -2.25
CA THR A 27 55.60 -2.21 -0.80
C THR A 27 54.58 -1.24 -0.25
N TRP A 28 54.24 -0.20 -1.01
CA TRP A 28 53.20 0.75 -0.66
C TRP A 28 51.81 0.08 -0.64
N VAL A 29 51.48 -0.73 -1.65
CA VAL A 29 50.24 -1.49 -1.71
C VAL A 29 50.15 -2.47 -0.55
N SER A 30 51.21 -3.20 -0.24
CA SER A 30 51.24 -4.16 0.87
C SER A 30 51.02 -3.48 2.23
N SER A 31 51.64 -2.33 2.47
CA SER A 31 51.52 -1.60 3.74
C SER A 31 50.15 -0.90 3.90
N ASN A 32 49.47 -0.58 2.80
CA ASN A 32 48.16 0.06 2.81
C ASN A 32 47.03 -0.90 2.43
N PHE A 33 47.27 -2.20 2.25
CA PHE A 33 46.32 -3.20 1.82
C PHE A 33 45.01 -3.21 2.62
N PRO A 34 45.01 -3.14 3.96
CA PRO A 34 43.76 -3.04 4.73
C PRO A 34 42.95 -1.76 4.44
N LYS A 35 43.65 -0.64 4.23
CA LYS A 35 42.95 0.64 3.89
C LYS A 35 42.36 0.59 2.48
N ILE A 36 43.07 -0.03 1.53
CA ILE A 36 42.60 -0.20 0.16
C ILE A 36 41.37 -1.08 0.15
N ILE A 37 41.35 -2.18 0.92
CA ILE A 37 40.15 -3.04 1.06
C ILE A 37 38.98 -2.26 1.64
N VAL A 38 39.18 -1.52 2.70
CA VAL A 38 38.12 -0.71 3.33
C VAL A 38 37.56 0.33 2.36
N ILE A 39 38.43 1.04 1.64
CA ILE A 39 38.01 2.04 0.64
C ILE A 39 37.29 1.37 -0.53
N SER A 40 37.75 0.22 -1.01
CA SER A 40 37.12 -0.54 -2.09
C SER A 40 35.75 -1.08 -1.68
N LEU A 41 35.64 -1.62 -0.46
CA LEU A 41 34.37 -2.04 0.12
C LEU A 41 33.39 -0.85 0.27
N LEU A 42 33.88 0.30 0.71
CA LEU A 42 33.06 1.50 0.84
C LEU A 42 32.58 2.01 -0.53
N ILE A 43 33.45 1.99 -1.55
CA ILE A 43 33.08 2.34 -2.93
C ILE A 43 32.06 1.35 -3.49
N VAL A 44 32.26 0.03 -3.28
CA VAL A 44 31.31 -0.99 -3.71
C VAL A 44 29.98 -0.84 -2.97
N THR A 45 30.00 -0.61 -1.67
CA THR A 45 28.79 -0.37 -0.88
C THR A 45 28.03 0.88 -1.36
N VAL A 46 28.75 1.98 -1.58
CA VAL A 46 28.16 3.21 -2.15
C VAL A 46 27.63 2.97 -3.56
N ALA A 47 28.35 2.23 -4.39
CA ALA A 47 27.90 1.86 -5.74
C ALA A 47 26.66 0.97 -5.69
N VAL A 48 26.64 -0.06 -4.84
CA VAL A 48 25.47 -0.95 -4.65
C VAL A 48 24.30 -0.15 -4.12
N VAL A 49 24.49 0.70 -3.11
CA VAL A 49 23.42 1.58 -2.60
C VAL A 49 22.94 2.54 -3.68
N PHE A 50 23.84 3.06 -4.51
CA PHE A 50 23.50 3.98 -5.59
C PHE A 50 22.75 3.27 -6.73
N PHE A 51 23.16 2.07 -7.11
CA PHE A 51 22.49 1.26 -8.15
C PHE A 51 21.18 0.65 -7.65
N VAL A 52 21.14 0.07 -6.46
CA VAL A 52 19.90 -0.45 -5.87
C VAL A 52 18.90 0.69 -5.58
N ARG A 53 19.40 1.86 -5.17
CA ARG A 53 18.55 3.03 -4.93
C ARG A 53 18.01 3.66 -6.22
N ASN A 54 18.77 3.61 -7.33
CA ASN A 54 18.31 4.20 -8.59
C ASN A 54 17.30 3.32 -9.34
N ASP A 55 17.36 2.00 -9.26
CA ASP A 55 16.47 1.14 -10.04
C ASP A 55 15.20 0.73 -9.28
N ALA A 56 15.26 0.49 -7.97
CA ALA A 56 14.12 0.01 -7.19
C ALA A 56 13.28 1.15 -6.57
N VAL A 57 13.92 2.24 -6.15
CA VAL A 57 13.25 3.36 -5.46
C VAL A 57 12.71 4.41 -6.43
N ALA A 58 13.24 4.49 -7.65
CA ALA A 58 12.81 5.45 -8.66
C ALA A 58 11.37 5.24 -9.13
N ILE A 59 10.84 4.03 -9.02
CA ILE A 59 9.48 3.66 -9.47
C ILE A 59 8.42 3.99 -8.41
N LEU A 60 8.78 4.00 -7.13
CA LEU A 60 7.83 4.01 -6.01
C LEU A 60 7.45 5.39 -5.47
N TYR A 61 8.28 6.41 -5.63
CA TYR A 61 8.15 7.66 -4.87
C TYR A 61 8.23 8.96 -5.67
N SER A 62 8.01 8.91 -6.97
CA SER A 62 8.07 10.08 -7.84
C SER A 62 6.83 10.96 -7.75
N GLY A 63 6.56 11.56 -6.60
CA GLY A 63 5.68 12.71 -6.49
C GLY A 63 6.48 14.01 -6.62
N LYS A 64 6.40 14.66 -7.76
CA LYS A 64 6.85 16.05 -8.06
C LYS A 64 8.31 16.51 -7.84
N SER A 65 9.17 15.84 -7.09
CA SER A 65 10.53 16.36 -6.82
C SER A 65 11.64 15.85 -7.75
N ARG A 66 11.35 14.93 -8.68
CA ARG A 66 12.35 14.39 -9.62
C ARG A 66 12.36 15.04 -11.00
N SER A 67 12.08 16.32 -11.11
CA SER A 67 12.07 16.99 -12.43
C SER A 67 13.45 17.24 -13.05
N LYS A 68 14.55 16.77 -12.46
CA LYS A 68 15.90 17.17 -12.92
C LYS A 68 16.77 16.15 -13.63
N SER A 69 16.35 14.87 -13.81
CA SER A 69 17.18 13.90 -14.56
C SER A 69 16.46 12.78 -15.31
N LEU A 70 15.14 12.70 -15.28
CA LEU A 70 14.43 11.77 -16.15
C LEU A 70 14.32 12.37 -17.55
N LYS A 71 14.76 11.63 -18.57
CA LYS A 71 14.46 11.99 -19.96
C LYS A 71 12.94 12.21 -20.04
N PRO A 72 12.46 13.31 -20.64
CA PRO A 72 11.03 13.56 -20.74
C PRO A 72 10.39 12.39 -21.47
N ILE A 73 9.39 11.79 -20.86
CA ILE A 73 8.59 10.72 -21.48
C ILE A 73 8.00 11.32 -22.75
N GLN A 74 8.30 10.70 -23.89
CA GLN A 74 7.77 11.19 -25.16
C GLN A 74 6.37 10.63 -25.39
N PHE A 75 5.42 11.51 -25.70
CA PHE A 75 4.11 11.07 -26.14
C PHE A 75 4.25 10.38 -27.50
N PRO A 76 3.89 9.09 -27.63
CA PRO A 76 4.06 8.37 -28.88
C PRO A 76 3.14 8.94 -29.96
N LYS A 77 3.71 9.30 -31.12
CA LYS A 77 2.94 9.67 -32.31
C LYS A 77 2.40 8.40 -32.97
N ILE A 78 1.20 7.99 -32.57
CA ILE A 78 0.55 6.79 -33.10
C ILE A 78 -0.53 7.24 -34.08
N SER A 79 -0.45 6.74 -35.32
CA SER A 79 -1.55 6.87 -36.29
C SER A 79 -2.46 5.66 -36.15
N PHE A 80 -3.74 5.90 -35.98
CA PHE A 80 -4.78 4.88 -35.97
C PHE A 80 -5.51 4.74 -37.33
N SER A 81 -5.11 5.51 -38.36
CA SER A 81 -5.86 5.65 -39.62
C SER A 81 -5.46 4.67 -40.72
N SER A 82 -4.40 3.91 -40.60
CA SER A 82 -3.89 3.03 -41.64
C SER A 82 -3.21 1.76 -41.13
N ILE A 83 -3.88 1.07 -40.20
CA ILE A 83 -3.37 -0.18 -39.64
C ILE A 83 -3.84 -1.33 -40.51
N PRO A 84 -2.94 -2.12 -41.13
CA PRO A 84 -3.32 -3.25 -41.92
C PRO A 84 -3.97 -4.33 -41.04
N PRO A 85 -5.01 -5.01 -41.56
CA PRO A 85 -5.60 -6.15 -40.86
C PRO A 85 -4.57 -7.24 -40.62
N ASN A 86 -4.55 -7.77 -39.42
CA ASN A 86 -3.78 -8.98 -39.11
C ASN A 86 -4.56 -10.19 -39.65
N SER A 87 -4.12 -10.76 -40.76
CA SER A 87 -4.74 -11.93 -41.35
C SER A 87 -3.87 -13.16 -41.14
N ASP A 88 -4.17 -13.91 -40.10
CA ASP A 88 -3.56 -15.21 -39.85
C ASP A 88 -4.16 -16.28 -40.78
N LYS A 89 -3.77 -16.25 -42.06
CA LYS A 89 -4.21 -17.22 -43.07
C LYS A 89 -3.54 -18.58 -42.93
N SER A 90 -2.45 -18.65 -42.20
CA SER A 90 -1.62 -19.86 -42.04
C SER A 90 -1.92 -20.64 -40.75
N SER A 91 -2.70 -20.08 -39.84
CA SER A 91 -3.05 -20.73 -38.59
C SER A 91 -4.05 -21.88 -38.79
N PRO A 92 -3.91 -22.98 -38.09
CA PRO A 92 -4.93 -24.03 -38.06
C PRO A 92 -6.30 -23.56 -37.56
N PHE A 93 -6.34 -22.37 -36.95
CA PHE A 93 -7.56 -21.74 -36.41
C PHE A 93 -8.14 -20.63 -37.32
N ALA A 94 -7.59 -20.39 -38.50
CA ALA A 94 -7.97 -19.27 -39.38
C ALA A 94 -9.49 -19.16 -39.64
N THR A 95 -10.19 -20.29 -39.74
CA THR A 95 -11.65 -20.38 -39.96
C THR A 95 -12.47 -20.54 -38.70
N PHE A 96 -11.81 -20.79 -37.56
CA PHE A 96 -12.50 -21.01 -36.30
C PHE A 96 -13.13 -19.71 -35.78
N ARG A 97 -14.37 -19.77 -35.30
CA ARG A 97 -15.08 -18.62 -34.69
C ARG A 97 -15.84 -19.07 -33.46
N SER A 98 -15.79 -18.27 -32.41
CA SER A 98 -16.65 -18.40 -31.23
C SER A 98 -17.00 -17.01 -30.68
N GLU A 99 -18.22 -16.86 -30.21
CA GLU A 99 -18.68 -15.62 -29.59
C GLU A 99 -18.33 -15.51 -28.11
N ARG A 100 -18.08 -16.64 -27.44
CA ARG A 100 -17.85 -16.73 -25.99
C ARG A 100 -16.53 -17.44 -25.71
N TRP A 101 -15.64 -16.73 -25.03
CA TRP A 101 -14.29 -17.21 -24.74
C TRP A 101 -13.99 -17.18 -23.25
N ILE A 102 -13.31 -18.22 -22.75
CA ILE A 102 -12.68 -18.26 -21.45
C ILE A 102 -11.17 -18.19 -21.68
N VAL A 103 -10.51 -17.15 -21.19
CA VAL A 103 -9.05 -16.96 -21.39
C VAL A 103 -8.33 -17.18 -20.08
N VAL A 104 -7.39 -18.13 -20.08
CA VAL A 104 -6.63 -18.56 -18.92
C VAL A 104 -5.13 -18.52 -19.22
N SER A 105 -4.33 -18.02 -18.30
CA SER A 105 -2.86 -18.22 -18.34
C SER A 105 -2.52 -19.53 -17.66
N VAL A 106 -1.65 -20.32 -18.26
CA VAL A 106 -1.24 -21.63 -17.75
C VAL A 106 0.28 -21.68 -17.56
N SER A 107 0.71 -22.11 -16.37
CA SER A 107 2.12 -22.25 -16.01
C SER A 107 2.50 -23.70 -15.67
N ASN A 108 1.50 -24.53 -15.36
CA ASN A 108 1.63 -25.91 -14.93
C ASN A 108 0.77 -26.83 -15.80
N TYR A 109 0.84 -28.12 -15.57
CA TYR A 109 -0.09 -29.08 -16.18
C TYR A 109 -1.54 -28.74 -15.84
N PRO A 110 -2.51 -29.15 -16.68
CA PRO A 110 -3.92 -28.82 -16.46
C PRO A 110 -4.42 -29.25 -15.07
N SER A 111 -4.94 -28.31 -14.31
CA SER A 111 -5.62 -28.52 -13.03
C SER A 111 -7.01 -29.12 -13.22
N ASP A 112 -7.62 -29.64 -12.17
CA ASP A 112 -9.00 -30.12 -12.22
C ASP A 112 -9.98 -28.97 -12.49
N SER A 113 -9.73 -27.79 -11.95
CA SER A 113 -10.52 -26.58 -12.23
C SER A 113 -10.48 -26.22 -13.72
N LEU A 114 -9.30 -26.27 -14.35
CA LEU A 114 -9.18 -26.04 -15.80
C LEU A 114 -9.87 -27.12 -16.63
N ARG A 115 -9.79 -28.40 -16.19
CA ARG A 115 -10.56 -29.51 -16.80
C ARG A 115 -12.05 -29.34 -16.69
N SER A 116 -12.50 -28.62 -15.68
CA SER A 116 -13.90 -28.25 -15.48
C SER A 116 -14.33 -27.12 -16.42
N LEU A 117 -13.49 -26.11 -16.62
CA LEU A 117 -13.79 -24.98 -17.51
C LEU A 117 -14.03 -25.43 -18.96
N VAL A 118 -13.29 -26.42 -19.46
CA VAL A 118 -13.48 -26.92 -20.85
C VAL A 118 -14.80 -27.68 -21.05
N LYS A 119 -15.50 -28.06 -19.99
CA LYS A 119 -16.79 -28.74 -20.04
C LYS A 119 -17.99 -27.77 -20.12
N ILE A 120 -17.73 -26.47 -19.91
CA ILE A 120 -18.80 -25.45 -19.93
C ILE A 120 -19.31 -25.29 -21.37
N LYS A 121 -20.59 -25.63 -21.57
CA LYS A 121 -21.21 -25.62 -22.90
C LYS A 121 -21.29 -24.20 -23.47
N GLY A 122 -20.98 -24.07 -24.76
CA GLY A 122 -21.10 -22.82 -25.49
C GLY A 122 -19.94 -21.83 -25.26
N TRP A 123 -18.89 -22.25 -24.53
CA TRP A 123 -17.70 -21.46 -24.28
C TRP A 123 -16.47 -22.17 -24.87
N GLN A 124 -15.59 -21.40 -25.49
CA GLN A 124 -14.30 -21.88 -25.95
C GLN A 124 -13.21 -21.48 -24.96
N VAL A 125 -12.51 -22.46 -24.41
CA VAL A 125 -11.35 -22.22 -23.53
C VAL A 125 -10.11 -21.97 -24.37
N LEU A 126 -9.39 -20.89 -24.03
CA LEU A 126 -8.11 -20.52 -24.61
C LEU A 126 -7.06 -20.48 -23.49
N ALA A 127 -6.13 -21.42 -23.55
CA ALA A 127 -4.99 -21.51 -22.63
C ALA A 127 -3.78 -20.78 -23.22
N VAL A 128 -3.25 -19.80 -22.52
CA VAL A 128 -2.08 -19.00 -22.94
C VAL A 128 -0.88 -19.43 -22.11
N GLY A 129 0.10 -20.04 -22.79
CA GLY A 129 1.33 -20.49 -22.18
C GLY A 129 2.33 -19.37 -21.90
N ASN A 130 3.24 -19.63 -20.98
CA ASN A 130 4.39 -18.81 -20.65
C ASN A 130 5.66 -19.66 -20.57
N SER A 131 6.81 -19.09 -20.17
CA SER A 131 8.08 -19.83 -20.12
C SER A 131 8.11 -20.98 -19.10
N ARG A 132 7.18 -21.00 -18.14
CA ARG A 132 7.05 -22.08 -17.14
C ARG A 132 6.14 -23.21 -17.59
N THR A 133 5.35 -23.00 -18.65
CA THR A 133 4.42 -24.01 -19.16
C THR A 133 5.17 -25.22 -19.69
N PRO A 134 4.82 -26.47 -19.30
CA PRO A 134 5.44 -27.66 -19.83
C PRO A 134 5.36 -27.73 -21.35
N ALA A 135 6.45 -28.20 -22.01
CA ALA A 135 6.53 -28.27 -23.48
C ALA A 135 5.49 -29.21 -24.11
N ASN A 136 5.07 -30.24 -23.37
CA ASN A 136 4.05 -31.20 -23.77
C ASN A 136 2.66 -30.89 -23.21
N TRP A 137 2.40 -29.63 -22.91
CA TRP A 137 1.11 -29.20 -22.36
C TRP A 137 0.00 -29.43 -23.39
N GLU A 138 -1.02 -30.16 -23.00
CA GLU A 138 -2.20 -30.46 -23.82
C GLU A 138 -3.44 -30.60 -22.95
N LEU A 139 -4.58 -30.08 -23.41
CA LEU A 139 -5.88 -30.30 -22.80
C LEU A 139 -6.97 -30.39 -23.88
N LYS A 140 -7.60 -31.55 -23.98
CA LYS A 140 -8.70 -31.76 -24.92
C LYS A 140 -9.84 -30.80 -24.62
N GLY A 141 -10.27 -30.06 -25.64
CA GLY A 141 -11.35 -29.06 -25.53
C GLY A 141 -10.85 -27.61 -25.32
N ALA A 142 -9.56 -27.42 -25.05
CA ALA A 142 -8.94 -26.10 -25.02
C ALA A 142 -8.10 -25.84 -26.28
N ILE A 143 -8.09 -24.59 -26.75
CA ILE A 143 -7.07 -24.10 -27.67
C ILE A 143 -5.87 -23.70 -26.82
N PHE A 144 -4.69 -24.19 -27.15
CA PHE A 144 -3.44 -23.83 -26.46
C PHE A 144 -2.59 -22.94 -27.35
N LEU A 145 -2.09 -21.84 -26.80
CA LEU A 145 -1.12 -20.99 -27.46
C LEU A 145 0.22 -21.08 -26.73
N SER A 146 1.14 -21.90 -27.24
CA SER A 146 2.53 -21.95 -26.80
C SER A 146 3.25 -20.64 -27.13
N LEU A 147 4.42 -20.38 -26.52
CA LEU A 147 5.22 -19.19 -26.85
C LEU A 147 5.56 -19.12 -28.35
N GLU A 148 5.82 -20.26 -28.99
CA GLU A 148 6.07 -20.32 -30.43
C GLU A 148 4.84 -19.95 -31.25
N GLN A 149 3.67 -20.45 -30.87
CA GLN A 149 2.41 -20.10 -31.54
C GLN A 149 2.07 -18.64 -31.34
N GLN A 150 2.27 -18.09 -30.12
CA GLN A 150 2.08 -16.67 -29.86
C GLN A 150 2.99 -15.81 -30.75
N ALA A 151 4.25 -16.18 -30.93
CA ALA A 151 5.19 -15.45 -31.81
C ALA A 151 4.72 -15.40 -33.27
N LYS A 152 4.08 -16.47 -33.77
CA LYS A 152 3.54 -16.54 -35.12
C LYS A 152 2.32 -15.63 -35.35
N LEU A 153 1.68 -15.14 -34.28
CA LEU A 153 0.55 -14.21 -34.41
C LEU A 153 0.98 -12.77 -34.77
N GLU A 154 2.26 -12.46 -34.67
CA GLU A 154 2.87 -11.18 -35.05
C GLU A 154 2.18 -9.93 -34.46
N PHE A 155 1.57 -10.08 -33.28
CA PHE A 155 1.02 -8.93 -32.56
C PHE A 155 2.14 -8.02 -32.06
N ARG A 156 1.93 -6.70 -32.18
CA ARG A 156 2.88 -5.67 -31.73
C ARG A 156 3.13 -5.70 -30.23
N ILE A 157 2.14 -6.12 -29.46
CA ILE A 157 2.26 -6.24 -28.00
C ILE A 157 3.33 -7.25 -27.56
N LEU A 158 3.71 -8.21 -28.40
CA LEU A 158 4.69 -9.27 -28.06
C LEU A 158 6.06 -8.69 -27.70
N GLU A 159 6.43 -7.54 -28.24
CA GLU A 159 7.69 -6.85 -27.94
C GLU A 159 7.79 -6.43 -26.46
N TYR A 160 6.65 -6.19 -25.82
CA TYR A 160 6.59 -5.64 -24.47
C TYR A 160 6.31 -6.69 -23.40
N LEU A 161 5.79 -7.85 -23.79
CA LEU A 161 5.33 -8.88 -22.85
C LEU A 161 6.49 -9.66 -22.24
N PRO A 162 6.55 -9.81 -20.89
CA PRO A 162 7.49 -10.73 -20.25
C PRO A 162 7.15 -12.19 -20.59
N TYR A 163 8.17 -13.05 -20.57
CA TYR A 163 8.01 -14.47 -20.96
C TYR A 163 7.41 -15.33 -19.85
N ASP A 164 7.58 -14.96 -18.58
CA ASP A 164 7.22 -15.73 -17.39
C ASP A 164 6.00 -15.22 -16.64
N SER A 165 5.22 -14.33 -17.24
CA SER A 165 4.10 -13.65 -16.57
C SER A 165 2.75 -14.01 -17.17
N TYR A 166 1.73 -14.02 -16.31
CA TYR A 166 0.33 -14.19 -16.70
C TYR A 166 -0.22 -13.04 -17.58
N VAL A 167 0.44 -11.88 -17.59
CA VAL A 167 0.03 -10.74 -18.45
C VAL A 167 0.07 -11.10 -19.95
N ARG A 168 0.71 -12.22 -20.31
CA ARG A 168 0.63 -12.82 -21.66
C ARG A 168 -0.79 -13.18 -22.08
N LYS A 169 -1.75 -13.25 -21.16
CA LYS A 169 -3.20 -13.34 -21.48
C LYS A 169 -3.64 -12.26 -22.48
N SER A 170 -2.94 -11.11 -22.52
CA SER A 170 -3.19 -10.06 -23.51
C SER A 170 -3.12 -10.58 -24.95
N VAL A 171 -2.25 -11.56 -25.24
CA VAL A 171 -2.22 -12.24 -26.55
C VAL A 171 -3.48 -13.06 -26.77
N GLY A 172 -3.94 -13.76 -25.72
CA GLY A 172 -5.15 -14.56 -25.77
C GLY A 172 -6.40 -13.70 -26.00
N TYR A 173 -6.47 -12.52 -25.42
CA TYR A 173 -7.58 -11.60 -25.65
C TYR A 173 -7.64 -11.15 -27.10
N LEU A 174 -6.51 -10.74 -27.70
CA LEU A 174 -6.46 -10.37 -29.13
C LEU A 174 -6.83 -11.55 -30.03
N PHE A 175 -6.32 -12.74 -29.72
CA PHE A 175 -6.67 -13.95 -30.45
C PHE A 175 -8.20 -14.24 -30.38
N ALA A 176 -8.80 -14.17 -29.21
CA ALA A 176 -10.24 -14.35 -29.03
C ALA A 176 -11.05 -13.31 -29.84
N ILE A 177 -10.64 -12.03 -29.80
CA ILE A 177 -11.28 -10.94 -30.55
C ILE A 177 -11.17 -11.19 -32.07
N GLN A 178 -9.99 -11.58 -32.56
CA GLN A 178 -9.77 -11.95 -33.96
C GLN A 178 -10.67 -13.09 -34.43
N HIS A 179 -11.01 -13.99 -33.50
CA HIS A 179 -11.83 -15.17 -33.74
C HIS A 179 -13.33 -14.98 -33.34
N GLY A 180 -13.77 -13.73 -33.30
CA GLY A 180 -15.19 -13.39 -33.23
C GLY A 180 -15.77 -13.26 -31.82
N ALA A 181 -14.94 -13.07 -30.78
CA ALA A 181 -15.42 -12.87 -29.43
C ALA A 181 -16.42 -11.72 -29.34
N LYS A 182 -17.55 -11.98 -28.68
CA LYS A 182 -18.49 -10.96 -28.17
C LYS A 182 -18.37 -10.80 -26.67
N MET A 183 -17.94 -11.87 -25.99
CA MET A 183 -17.71 -11.93 -24.57
C MET A 183 -16.41 -12.69 -24.28
N ILE A 184 -15.64 -12.16 -23.29
CA ILE A 184 -14.44 -12.79 -22.77
C ILE A 184 -14.57 -12.91 -21.26
N PHE A 185 -14.62 -14.14 -20.76
CA PHE A 185 -14.49 -14.44 -19.35
C PHE A 185 -12.99 -14.58 -19.03
N ASP A 186 -12.50 -13.62 -18.29
CA ASP A 186 -11.12 -13.56 -17.81
C ASP A 186 -10.99 -14.43 -16.57
N ALA A 187 -10.42 -15.63 -16.72
CA ALA A 187 -10.39 -16.69 -15.72
C ALA A 187 -8.96 -17.11 -15.35
N GLU A 188 -8.82 -17.92 -14.32
CA GLU A 188 -7.58 -18.61 -13.94
C GLU A 188 -7.79 -20.13 -13.88
N ASP A 189 -6.71 -20.88 -13.72
CA ASP A 189 -6.73 -22.34 -13.66
C ASP A 189 -7.08 -22.94 -12.28
N ARG A 190 -7.41 -22.08 -11.28
CA ARG A 190 -7.78 -22.46 -9.91
C ARG A 190 -9.25 -22.22 -9.56
N GLY A 191 -9.99 -21.52 -10.41
CA GLY A 191 -11.39 -21.18 -10.17
C GLY A 191 -12.34 -22.17 -10.85
N GLU A 192 -13.28 -22.72 -10.11
CA GLU A 192 -14.35 -23.55 -10.61
C GLU A 192 -15.63 -22.72 -10.71
N VAL A 193 -16.26 -22.66 -11.89
CA VAL A 193 -17.53 -21.94 -12.07
C VAL A 193 -18.64 -22.68 -11.31
N ILE A 194 -19.34 -21.96 -10.45
CA ILE A 194 -20.46 -22.50 -9.69
C ILE A 194 -21.57 -22.90 -10.67
N ASP A 195 -22.21 -24.06 -10.44
CA ASP A 195 -23.24 -24.70 -11.32
C ASP A 195 -22.75 -25.03 -12.73
N TRP A 196 -21.47 -24.94 -13.03
CA TRP A 196 -20.86 -25.28 -14.33
C TRP A 196 -21.47 -24.50 -15.51
N GLU A 197 -22.02 -23.31 -15.25
CA GLU A 197 -22.69 -22.50 -16.25
C GLU A 197 -22.48 -20.99 -16.00
N VAL A 198 -21.63 -20.38 -16.83
CA VAL A 198 -21.35 -18.94 -16.72
C VAL A 198 -22.60 -18.08 -16.87
N GLY A 199 -23.51 -18.45 -17.75
CA GLY A 199 -24.74 -17.72 -18.02
C GLY A 199 -25.77 -17.72 -16.88
N LYS A 200 -25.63 -18.61 -15.89
CA LYS A 200 -26.45 -18.54 -14.67
C LYS A 200 -25.92 -17.56 -13.66
N ARG A 201 -24.65 -17.20 -13.80
CA ARG A 201 -23.94 -16.39 -12.82
C ARG A 201 -23.63 -14.98 -13.32
N PHE A 202 -23.63 -14.76 -14.64
CA PHE A 202 -23.40 -13.46 -15.28
C PHE A 202 -24.48 -13.19 -16.32
N ASP A 203 -24.76 -11.92 -16.62
CA ASP A 203 -25.65 -11.54 -17.69
C ASP A 203 -24.94 -11.55 -19.04
N LEU A 204 -25.34 -12.47 -19.89
CA LEU A 204 -24.71 -12.64 -21.20
C LEU A 204 -25.35 -11.78 -22.30
N ASP A 205 -26.65 -11.50 -22.19
CA ASP A 205 -27.36 -10.66 -23.16
C ASP A 205 -27.68 -9.30 -22.56
N LEU A 206 -26.96 -8.27 -23.02
CA LEU A 206 -27.19 -6.88 -22.60
C LEU A 206 -28.13 -6.09 -23.50
N PHE A 207 -28.50 -6.65 -24.66
CA PHE A 207 -29.26 -5.94 -25.68
C PHE A 207 -30.69 -6.53 -25.90
N GLY A 208 -31.00 -7.63 -25.24
CA GLY A 208 -32.35 -8.18 -25.20
C GLY A 208 -33.34 -7.24 -24.49
N VAL A 209 -34.61 -7.33 -24.85
CA VAL A 209 -35.66 -6.46 -24.27
C VAL A 209 -35.68 -6.58 -22.73
N ASP A 210 -35.56 -7.81 -22.24
CA ASP A 210 -35.55 -8.07 -20.79
C ASP A 210 -34.35 -7.45 -20.08
N ALA A 211 -33.14 -7.60 -20.65
CA ALA A 211 -31.93 -7.06 -20.09
C ALA A 211 -31.91 -5.51 -20.11
N MET A 212 -32.48 -4.89 -21.13
CA MET A 212 -32.57 -3.43 -21.20
C MET A 212 -33.61 -2.85 -20.21
N GLN A 213 -34.58 -3.65 -19.80
CA GLN A 213 -35.63 -3.25 -18.83
C GLN A 213 -35.26 -3.67 -17.40
N GLU A 214 -34.35 -4.59 -17.22
CA GLU A 214 -33.88 -4.99 -15.90
C GLU A 214 -33.30 -3.81 -15.12
N ARG A 215 -33.81 -3.60 -13.91
CA ARG A 215 -33.26 -2.62 -12.99
C ARG A 215 -32.38 -3.32 -11.97
N ILE A 216 -31.15 -2.82 -11.82
CA ILE A 216 -30.17 -3.33 -10.87
C ILE A 216 -29.83 -2.26 -9.84
N LEU A 217 -29.49 -2.70 -8.63
CA LEU A 217 -29.04 -1.78 -7.57
C LEU A 217 -27.78 -1.04 -8.01
N GLN A 218 -27.66 0.22 -7.64
CA GLN A 218 -26.47 1.03 -7.85
C GLN A 218 -26.11 1.76 -6.55
N TYR A 219 -24.83 1.73 -6.17
CA TYR A 219 -24.34 2.55 -5.07
C TYR A 219 -24.73 4.01 -5.26
N ASN A 220 -25.08 4.71 -4.18
CA ASN A 220 -25.40 6.12 -4.29
C ASN A 220 -24.12 6.99 -4.44
N ARG A 221 -24.31 8.24 -4.86
CA ARG A 221 -23.24 9.24 -5.06
C ARG A 221 -23.34 10.43 -4.09
N GLU A 222 -24.09 10.30 -3.03
CA GLU A 222 -24.39 11.41 -2.13
C GLU A 222 -23.13 11.91 -1.42
N ASN A 223 -22.23 10.99 -1.04
CA ASN A 223 -20.96 11.35 -0.43
C ASN A 223 -19.86 11.57 -1.49
N PRO A 224 -19.44 12.83 -1.74
CA PRO A 224 -18.39 13.14 -2.73
C PRO A 224 -17.01 12.59 -2.37
N ASN A 225 -16.76 12.28 -1.10
CA ASN A 225 -15.48 11.75 -0.64
C ASN A 225 -15.39 10.23 -0.79
N ARG A 226 -16.49 9.58 -1.13
CA ARG A 226 -16.56 8.14 -1.34
C ARG A 226 -16.24 7.82 -2.80
N THR A 227 -14.99 7.54 -3.06
CA THR A 227 -14.48 7.24 -4.40
C THR A 227 -14.21 5.76 -4.64
N VAL A 228 -14.26 4.95 -3.60
CA VAL A 228 -14.06 3.50 -3.66
C VAL A 228 -14.92 2.81 -2.60
N VAL A 229 -15.36 1.59 -2.90
CA VAL A 229 -16.17 0.77 -2.01
C VAL A 229 -15.55 -0.61 -1.83
N ASN A 230 -15.77 -1.21 -0.65
CA ASN A 230 -15.54 -2.63 -0.42
C ASN A 230 -16.81 -3.41 -0.80
N PRO A 231 -16.84 -4.14 -1.93
CA PRO A 231 -18.03 -4.83 -2.38
C PRO A 231 -18.38 -6.03 -1.50
N TYR A 232 -17.43 -6.60 -0.78
CA TYR A 232 -17.65 -7.79 0.06
C TYR A 232 -18.66 -7.55 1.17
N ILE A 233 -18.76 -6.31 1.66
CA ILE A 233 -19.77 -5.90 2.64
C ILE A 233 -21.19 -6.10 2.10
N HIS A 234 -21.42 -5.73 0.83
CA HIS A 234 -22.71 -5.90 0.16
C HIS A 234 -23.12 -7.38 0.06
N PHE A 235 -22.13 -8.28 -0.05
CA PHE A 235 -22.35 -9.72 -0.13
C PHE A 235 -22.13 -10.44 1.22
N GLY A 236 -22.28 -9.73 2.34
CA GLY A 236 -22.38 -10.29 3.67
C GLY A 236 -21.08 -10.38 4.49
N GLN A 237 -19.90 -10.19 3.87
CA GLN A 237 -18.61 -10.30 4.53
C GLN A 237 -18.05 -8.91 4.90
N ARG A 238 -18.20 -8.52 6.15
CA ARG A 238 -17.87 -7.16 6.62
C ARG A 238 -16.43 -6.98 7.02
N SER A 239 -15.76 -8.04 7.45
CA SER A 239 -14.37 -8.05 7.91
C SER A 239 -13.37 -8.40 6.80
N VAL A 240 -13.87 -8.77 5.62
CA VAL A 240 -13.07 -9.14 4.46
C VAL A 240 -12.97 -7.97 3.50
N TRP A 241 -11.81 -7.76 2.93
CA TRP A 241 -11.60 -6.71 1.92
C TRP A 241 -10.82 -7.21 0.71
N PRO A 242 -11.11 -6.70 -0.48
CA PRO A 242 -10.43 -7.15 -1.69
C PRO A 242 -9.03 -6.55 -1.81
N ARG A 243 -8.13 -7.28 -2.47
CA ARG A 243 -6.84 -6.79 -2.91
C ARG A 243 -7.01 -5.52 -3.76
N GLY A 244 -6.22 -4.50 -3.45
CA GLY A 244 -6.29 -3.20 -4.13
C GLY A 244 -7.32 -2.24 -3.53
N LEU A 245 -8.00 -2.57 -2.45
CA LEU A 245 -8.71 -1.58 -1.65
C LEU A 245 -7.67 -0.68 -0.95
N PRO A 246 -7.77 0.67 -1.02
CA PRO A 246 -6.88 1.53 -0.28
C PRO A 246 -6.91 1.22 1.22
N LEU A 247 -5.74 1.16 1.84
CA LEU A 247 -5.62 0.77 3.25
C LEU A 247 -6.38 1.70 4.19
N GLU A 248 -6.46 2.99 3.86
CA GLU A 248 -7.28 3.94 4.61
C GLU A 248 -8.78 3.65 4.56
N LYS A 249 -9.20 2.75 3.66
CA LYS A 249 -10.59 2.31 3.50
C LYS A 249 -10.88 0.94 4.12
N VAL A 250 -9.86 0.23 4.51
CA VAL A 250 -10.02 -1.05 5.21
C VAL A 250 -10.69 -0.80 6.57
N GLY A 251 -11.72 -1.59 6.87
CA GLY A 251 -12.53 -1.47 8.09
C GLY A 251 -13.47 -0.27 8.11
N GLU A 252 -13.64 0.47 7.02
CA GLU A 252 -14.81 1.35 6.88
C GLU A 252 -16.06 0.48 6.65
N ILE A 253 -16.94 0.45 7.66
CA ILE A 253 -18.17 -0.36 7.66
C ILE A 253 -19.36 0.49 7.19
N VAL A 254 -19.15 1.33 6.25
CA VAL A 254 -20.27 2.06 5.66
C VAL A 254 -20.90 1.16 4.61
N HIS A 255 -21.93 0.42 5.01
CA HIS A 255 -22.88 -0.15 4.05
C HIS A 255 -23.91 0.91 3.71
N GLU A 256 -24.39 0.88 2.49
CA GLU A 256 -25.55 1.67 2.11
C GLU A 256 -26.79 0.96 2.58
N GLU A 257 -27.70 1.70 3.17
CA GLU A 257 -29.05 1.23 3.44
C GLU A 257 -29.94 1.51 2.22
N TYR A 258 -29.61 2.55 1.46
CA TYR A 258 -30.39 3.00 0.30
C TYR A 258 -29.53 3.04 -0.95
N TYR A 259 -30.00 2.38 -1.99
CA TYR A 259 -29.38 2.29 -3.30
C TYR A 259 -30.24 3.03 -4.33
N ASN A 260 -29.62 3.47 -5.40
CA ASN A 260 -30.34 3.87 -6.60
C ASN A 260 -30.60 2.65 -7.48
N GLU A 261 -31.43 2.80 -8.51
CA GLU A 261 -31.60 1.77 -9.55
C GLU A 261 -31.08 2.28 -10.88
N VAL A 262 -30.45 1.40 -11.66
CA VAL A 262 -29.95 1.69 -13.00
C VAL A 262 -30.35 0.56 -13.97
N PHE A 263 -30.54 0.87 -15.25
CA PHE A 263 -30.82 -0.14 -16.27
C PHE A 263 -29.57 -0.98 -16.57
N GLY A 264 -29.73 -2.31 -16.67
CA GLY A 264 -28.64 -3.28 -16.78
C GLY A 264 -27.89 -3.26 -18.11
N GLY A 265 -28.42 -2.67 -19.18
CA GLY A 265 -27.86 -2.77 -20.54
C GLY A 265 -26.47 -2.18 -20.77
N MET A 266 -25.93 -1.43 -19.82
CA MET A 266 -24.60 -0.78 -19.93
C MET A 266 -23.53 -1.40 -19.00
N GLN A 267 -23.77 -2.55 -18.42
CA GLN A 267 -22.86 -3.29 -17.55
C GLN A 267 -21.78 -4.04 -18.36
N PHE A 268 -20.89 -3.31 -19.00
CA PHE A 268 -19.91 -3.89 -19.93
C PHE A 268 -18.79 -4.68 -19.27
N ILE A 269 -18.57 -4.49 -17.97
CA ILE A 269 -17.65 -5.27 -17.15
C ILE A 269 -18.41 -5.81 -15.94
N GLN A 270 -18.38 -7.13 -15.76
CA GLN A 270 -19.06 -7.83 -14.69
C GLN A 270 -18.01 -8.56 -13.84
N GLN A 271 -17.88 -8.15 -12.58
CA GLN A 271 -16.94 -8.74 -11.63
C GLN A 271 -17.65 -9.72 -10.73
N GLY A 272 -17.30 -10.99 -10.78
CA GLY A 272 -17.81 -11.99 -9.85
C GLY A 272 -17.02 -12.03 -8.55
N ILE A 273 -17.66 -12.47 -7.46
CA ILE A 273 -17.01 -12.82 -6.20
C ILE A 273 -16.61 -14.30 -6.21
N SER A 274 -15.55 -14.65 -5.50
CA SER A 274 -15.14 -16.04 -5.27
C SER A 274 -15.51 -16.49 -3.88
N ASN A 275 -16.20 -17.62 -3.76
CA ASN A 275 -16.23 -18.43 -2.55
C ASN A 275 -14.91 -19.20 -2.37
N GLY A 276 -14.64 -19.73 -1.19
CA GLY A 276 -13.38 -20.39 -0.83
C GLY A 276 -12.30 -19.38 -0.51
N LEU A 277 -11.33 -19.18 -1.41
CA LEU A 277 -10.34 -18.12 -1.31
C LEU A 277 -10.76 -16.92 -2.17
N PRO A 278 -11.31 -15.84 -1.60
CA PRO A 278 -11.60 -14.62 -2.35
C PRO A 278 -10.31 -13.88 -2.75
N ASP A 279 -10.46 -12.84 -3.58
CA ASP A 279 -9.35 -11.94 -3.89
C ASP A 279 -9.10 -11.00 -2.72
N VAL A 280 -8.21 -11.39 -1.84
CA VAL A 280 -7.82 -10.62 -0.66
C VAL A 280 -6.35 -10.17 -0.77
N ASP A 281 -5.99 -9.12 -0.04
CA ASP A 281 -4.61 -8.66 -0.01
C ASP A 281 -3.73 -9.53 0.92
N SER A 282 -2.43 -9.31 0.82
CA SER A 282 -1.44 -10.02 1.64
C SER A 282 -1.62 -9.79 3.14
N VAL A 283 -2.06 -8.60 3.53
CA VAL A 283 -2.27 -8.30 4.95
C VAL A 283 -3.41 -9.13 5.47
N PHE A 284 -4.54 -9.19 4.76
CA PHE A 284 -5.63 -10.08 5.12
C PHE A 284 -5.18 -11.54 5.15
N TYR A 285 -4.60 -12.02 4.05
CA TYR A 285 -4.20 -13.42 3.90
C TYR A 285 -3.26 -13.87 5.02
N LEU A 286 -2.18 -13.11 5.26
CA LEU A 286 -1.14 -13.49 6.21
C LEU A 286 -1.56 -13.34 7.68
N THR A 287 -2.48 -12.43 7.98
CA THR A 287 -2.97 -12.22 9.35
C THR A 287 -4.13 -13.14 9.74
N ARG A 288 -4.89 -13.65 8.75
CA ARG A 288 -6.06 -14.50 8.98
C ARG A 288 -5.81 -15.99 8.71
N LYS A 289 -4.69 -16.32 8.06
CA LYS A 289 -4.31 -17.71 7.81
C LYS A 289 -3.81 -18.38 9.09
N LEU A 290 -4.55 -19.38 9.56
CA LEU A 290 -4.16 -20.23 10.69
C LEU A 290 -3.39 -21.45 10.17
N ASP A 291 -2.10 -21.52 10.43
CA ASP A 291 -1.20 -22.62 10.08
C ASP A 291 -1.46 -23.24 8.68
N SER A 292 -1.89 -24.49 8.65
CA SER A 292 -2.18 -25.23 7.40
C SER A 292 -3.65 -25.21 6.99
N GLU A 293 -4.52 -24.55 7.77
CA GLU A 293 -5.96 -24.51 7.47
C GLU A 293 -6.22 -23.64 6.22
N ALA A 294 -6.92 -24.22 5.23
CA ALA A 294 -7.27 -23.51 4.02
C ALA A 294 -8.44 -22.55 4.27
N PHE A 295 -8.41 -21.39 3.62
CA PHE A 295 -9.57 -20.52 3.61
C PHE A 295 -10.73 -21.15 2.86
N ASP A 296 -11.92 -21.11 3.47
CA ASP A 296 -13.17 -21.53 2.87
C ASP A 296 -14.28 -20.52 3.20
N MET A 297 -14.18 -19.35 2.59
CA MET A 297 -15.12 -18.26 2.81
C MET A 297 -16.34 -18.39 1.95
N SER A 298 -17.51 -18.08 2.52
CA SER A 298 -18.76 -18.00 1.79
C SER A 298 -19.31 -16.58 1.79
N PHE A 299 -19.86 -16.16 0.65
CA PHE A 299 -20.60 -14.92 0.49
C PHE A 299 -22.07 -15.19 0.23
N ASP A 300 -22.90 -14.16 0.39
CA ASP A 300 -24.34 -14.30 0.16
C ASP A 300 -24.65 -14.49 -1.33
N GLU A 301 -25.02 -15.70 -1.69
CA GLU A 301 -25.39 -16.08 -3.06
C GLU A 301 -26.74 -15.48 -3.52
N HIS A 302 -27.55 -15.03 -2.57
CA HIS A 302 -28.87 -14.45 -2.83
C HIS A 302 -28.86 -12.92 -2.81
N ALA A 303 -27.73 -12.29 -2.50
CA ALA A 303 -27.60 -10.84 -2.56
C ALA A 303 -27.78 -10.35 -4.02
N LEU A 304 -28.43 -9.22 -4.16
CA LEU A 304 -28.64 -8.62 -5.47
C LEU A 304 -27.31 -8.10 -6.03
N LYS A 305 -27.07 -8.28 -7.32
CA LYS A 305 -25.94 -7.65 -8.01
C LYS A 305 -25.98 -6.13 -7.88
N VAL A 306 -24.82 -5.48 -7.83
CA VAL A 306 -24.73 -4.05 -7.56
C VAL A 306 -23.80 -3.33 -8.55
N ALA A 307 -24.29 -2.24 -9.13
CA ALA A 307 -23.58 -1.38 -10.08
C ALA A 307 -22.77 -0.28 -9.38
N LEU A 308 -21.68 0.11 -10.01
CA LEU A 308 -20.83 1.22 -9.60
C LEU A 308 -21.20 2.48 -10.41
N PRO A 309 -21.63 3.59 -9.75
CA PRO A 309 -21.87 4.85 -10.46
C PRO A 309 -20.56 5.51 -10.86
N GLN A 310 -20.61 6.45 -11.81
CA GLN A 310 -19.45 7.27 -12.13
C GLN A 310 -18.96 8.02 -10.88
N GLY A 311 -17.65 7.96 -10.62
CA GLY A 311 -17.02 8.56 -9.43
C GLY A 311 -16.81 7.59 -8.27
N VAL A 312 -17.39 6.40 -8.32
CA VAL A 312 -17.17 5.31 -7.36
C VAL A 312 -16.53 4.13 -8.06
N MET A 313 -15.48 3.59 -7.48
CA MET A 313 -14.69 2.50 -8.03
C MET A 313 -14.65 1.29 -7.08
N VAL A 314 -14.24 0.15 -7.62
CA VAL A 314 -14.05 -1.10 -6.89
C VAL A 314 -12.78 -1.78 -7.41
N PRO A 315 -12.00 -2.49 -6.59
CA PRO A 315 -10.93 -3.34 -7.10
C PRO A 315 -11.48 -4.41 -8.04
N LEU A 316 -10.84 -4.62 -9.19
CA LEU A 316 -11.15 -5.71 -10.13
C LEU A 316 -9.94 -6.64 -10.22
N ASN A 317 -10.20 -7.91 -10.54
CA ASN A 317 -9.17 -8.91 -10.75
C ASN A 317 -9.17 -9.45 -12.20
N SER A 318 -8.24 -10.34 -12.49
CA SER A 318 -8.09 -10.99 -13.82
C SER A 318 -8.39 -12.48 -13.80
N PHE A 319 -9.19 -12.95 -12.85
CA PHE A 319 -9.51 -14.37 -12.75
C PHE A 319 -10.99 -14.69 -12.59
N ASN A 320 -11.85 -13.65 -12.46
CA ASN A 320 -13.30 -13.83 -12.31
C ASN A 320 -14.07 -12.60 -12.85
N THR A 321 -13.71 -12.16 -14.04
CA THR A 321 -14.31 -10.96 -14.65
C THR A 321 -14.79 -11.24 -16.06
N LEU A 322 -16.04 -10.93 -16.35
CA LEU A 322 -16.61 -11.01 -17.69
C LEU A 322 -16.58 -9.65 -18.38
N PHE A 323 -16.01 -9.61 -19.58
CA PHE A 323 -15.96 -8.43 -20.44
C PHE A 323 -16.87 -8.63 -21.66
N HIS A 324 -17.75 -7.66 -21.90
CA HIS A 324 -18.49 -7.55 -23.15
C HIS A 324 -17.67 -6.76 -24.18
N SER A 325 -17.98 -6.94 -25.46
CA SER A 325 -17.21 -6.37 -26.57
C SER A 325 -17.00 -4.86 -26.47
N ASN A 326 -17.96 -4.11 -25.92
CA ASN A 326 -17.83 -2.67 -25.70
C ASN A 326 -16.71 -2.27 -24.72
N ALA A 327 -16.17 -3.22 -23.94
CA ALA A 327 -15.11 -2.99 -22.98
C ALA A 327 -13.80 -3.76 -23.29
N PHE A 328 -13.64 -4.39 -24.45
CA PHE A 328 -12.43 -5.18 -24.78
C PHE A 328 -11.15 -4.35 -24.81
N TRP A 329 -11.23 -3.08 -25.11
CA TRP A 329 -10.10 -2.16 -24.97
C TRP A 329 -9.53 -2.13 -23.55
N GLY A 330 -10.35 -2.41 -22.54
CA GLY A 330 -9.99 -2.45 -21.12
C GLY A 330 -9.33 -3.74 -20.64
N LEU A 331 -9.10 -4.72 -21.52
CA LEU A 331 -8.47 -6.01 -21.18
C LEU A 331 -6.93 -5.92 -21.04
N MET A 332 -6.31 -4.82 -21.44
CA MET A 332 -4.86 -4.62 -21.40
C MET A 332 -4.32 -4.73 -19.96
N LEU A 333 -3.37 -5.64 -19.73
CA LEU A 333 -2.70 -5.82 -18.45
C LEU A 333 -1.36 -5.07 -18.44
N PRO A 334 -1.15 -4.05 -17.57
CA PRO A 334 0.13 -3.34 -17.48
C PRO A 334 1.32 -4.27 -17.26
N VAL A 335 2.46 -3.95 -17.90
CA VAL A 335 3.66 -4.82 -17.95
C VAL A 335 4.84 -4.30 -17.14
N SER A 336 4.79 -3.06 -16.65
CA SER A 336 5.88 -2.44 -15.90
C SER A 336 5.64 -2.37 -14.39
N VAL A 337 4.55 -2.97 -13.94
CA VAL A 337 4.18 -3.10 -12.54
C VAL A 337 4.29 -4.57 -12.11
N SER A 338 4.24 -4.83 -10.81
CA SER A 338 4.28 -6.20 -10.30
C SER A 338 3.09 -7.05 -10.77
N SER A 339 3.23 -8.36 -10.74
CA SER A 339 2.15 -9.29 -11.12
C SER A 339 0.90 -9.09 -10.25
N MET A 340 1.06 -8.82 -8.95
CA MET A 340 -0.05 -8.62 -8.02
C MET A 340 -0.74 -7.26 -8.17
N ALA A 341 -0.11 -6.29 -8.83
CA ALA A 341 -0.66 -4.97 -9.07
C ALA A 341 -1.29 -4.82 -10.47
N SER A 342 -0.87 -5.62 -11.44
CA SER A 342 -1.21 -5.42 -12.86
C SER A 342 -2.71 -5.42 -13.13
N ASP A 343 -3.45 -6.41 -12.66
CA ASP A 343 -4.90 -6.52 -12.88
C ASP A 343 -5.69 -5.48 -12.07
N VAL A 344 -5.25 -5.14 -10.88
CA VAL A 344 -5.87 -4.09 -10.06
C VAL A 344 -5.73 -2.71 -10.73
N LEU A 345 -4.51 -2.37 -11.21
CA LEU A 345 -4.30 -1.12 -11.93
C LEU A 345 -5.12 -1.08 -13.24
N ARG A 346 -5.16 -2.20 -13.99
CA ARG A 346 -6.06 -2.36 -15.14
C ARG A 346 -7.51 -2.08 -14.75
N GLY A 347 -7.95 -2.66 -13.64
CA GLY A 347 -9.31 -2.53 -13.15
C GLY A 347 -9.71 -1.07 -12.91
N TYR A 348 -8.90 -0.31 -12.19
CA TYR A 348 -9.16 1.11 -11.94
C TYR A 348 -9.06 1.97 -13.20
N TRP A 349 -8.04 1.74 -14.02
CA TRP A 349 -7.87 2.41 -15.31
C TRP A 349 -9.04 2.15 -16.26
N ALA A 350 -9.47 0.90 -16.39
CA ALA A 350 -10.60 0.54 -17.23
C ALA A 350 -11.91 1.16 -16.73
N GLN A 351 -12.18 1.15 -15.42
CA GLN A 351 -13.37 1.78 -14.84
C GLN A 351 -13.44 3.26 -15.17
N ARG A 352 -12.32 4.00 -15.04
CA ARG A 352 -12.30 5.43 -15.39
C ARG A 352 -12.67 5.68 -16.86
N LEU A 353 -12.13 4.88 -17.75
CA LEU A 353 -12.39 5.01 -19.19
C LEU A 353 -13.77 4.49 -19.59
N LEU A 354 -14.31 3.53 -18.83
CA LEU A 354 -15.64 2.99 -19.03
C LEU A 354 -16.73 4.08 -18.90
N TRP A 355 -16.52 5.06 -18.02
CA TRP A 355 -17.40 6.21 -17.89
C TRP A 355 -17.48 7.07 -19.16
N GLU A 356 -16.40 7.13 -19.95
CA GLU A 356 -16.36 7.87 -21.22
C GLU A 356 -17.27 7.27 -22.31
N VAL A 357 -17.64 6.01 -22.14
CA VAL A 357 -18.56 5.30 -23.06
C VAL A 357 -19.93 5.04 -22.44
N GLY A 358 -20.19 5.64 -21.27
CA GLY A 358 -21.45 5.47 -20.54
C GLY A 358 -21.65 4.10 -19.91
N GLY A 359 -20.62 3.25 -19.89
CA GLY A 359 -20.65 1.94 -19.26
C GLY A 359 -20.32 2.01 -17.78
N PHE A 360 -20.65 0.95 -17.06
CA PHE A 360 -20.32 0.79 -15.65
C PHE A 360 -19.93 -0.66 -15.33
N VAL A 361 -19.33 -0.84 -14.17
CA VAL A 361 -19.03 -2.16 -13.58
C VAL A 361 -20.19 -2.58 -12.73
N VAL A 362 -20.50 -3.88 -12.77
CA VAL A 362 -21.43 -4.52 -11.83
C VAL A 362 -20.68 -5.62 -11.09
N VAL A 363 -20.86 -5.67 -9.78
CA VAL A 363 -20.34 -6.75 -8.93
C VAL A 363 -21.47 -7.75 -8.71
N TYR A 364 -21.14 -9.02 -8.91
CA TYR A 364 -22.06 -10.16 -8.84
C TYR A 364 -21.81 -10.96 -7.56
N PRO A 365 -22.86 -11.63 -7.04
CA PRO A 365 -22.68 -12.60 -5.97
C PRO A 365 -21.72 -13.71 -6.40
N PRO A 366 -21.39 -14.70 -5.56
CA PRO A 366 -20.42 -15.74 -5.89
C PRO A 366 -20.67 -16.41 -7.24
N THR A 367 -19.68 -16.36 -8.11
CA THR A 367 -19.70 -16.93 -9.46
C THR A 367 -18.75 -18.09 -9.63
N ILE A 368 -17.69 -18.13 -8.82
CA ILE A 368 -16.72 -19.22 -8.79
C ILE A 368 -16.44 -19.67 -7.35
N TYR A 369 -15.97 -20.89 -7.21
CA TYR A 369 -15.31 -21.40 -6.02
C TYR A 369 -13.83 -21.56 -6.30
N ARG A 370 -12.98 -21.06 -5.41
CA ARG A 370 -11.53 -21.06 -5.55
C ARG A 370 -10.88 -21.69 -4.32
N LYS A 371 -10.17 -22.79 -4.53
CA LYS A 371 -9.44 -23.46 -3.44
C LYS A 371 -8.24 -22.65 -3.00
N ASP A 372 -7.97 -22.66 -1.70
CA ASP A 372 -6.75 -22.08 -1.15
C ASP A 372 -5.60 -23.09 -1.25
N GLU A 373 -4.85 -22.99 -2.33
CA GLU A 373 -3.66 -23.81 -2.62
C GLU A 373 -2.38 -22.95 -2.64
N ILE A 374 -2.40 -21.79 -1.94
CA ILE A 374 -1.24 -20.89 -1.91
C ILE A 374 -0.24 -21.38 -0.87
N GLU A 375 0.91 -21.87 -1.32
CA GLU A 375 2.02 -22.25 -0.43
C GLU A 375 2.74 -21.01 0.16
N ALA A 376 2.96 -19.97 -0.65
CA ALA A 376 3.58 -18.72 -0.25
C ALA A 376 2.92 -17.52 -0.92
N TYR A 377 2.38 -16.61 -0.13
CA TYR A 377 1.78 -15.39 -0.66
C TYR A 377 2.86 -14.40 -1.11
N PRO A 378 2.81 -13.85 -2.35
CA PRO A 378 3.83 -12.96 -2.89
C PRO A 378 3.69 -11.53 -2.33
N PHE A 379 3.89 -11.35 -1.03
CA PHE A 379 3.72 -10.09 -0.32
C PHE A 379 4.52 -8.93 -0.93
N SER A 380 5.78 -9.17 -1.28
CA SER A 380 6.64 -8.14 -1.85
C SER A 380 6.12 -7.56 -3.17
N GLU A 381 5.32 -8.32 -3.90
CA GLU A 381 4.72 -7.88 -5.15
C GLU A 381 3.50 -6.95 -4.97
N GLU A 382 2.90 -6.90 -3.78
CA GLU A 382 1.77 -6.01 -3.48
C GLU A 382 2.16 -4.65 -2.90
N LYS A 383 3.39 -4.49 -2.48
CA LYS A 383 3.87 -3.29 -1.79
C LYS A 383 3.53 -1.99 -2.52
N ASP A 384 3.77 -1.97 -3.82
CA ASP A 384 3.51 -0.82 -4.69
C ASP A 384 2.02 -0.48 -4.77
N LEU A 385 1.18 -1.52 -4.74
CA LEU A 385 -0.26 -1.38 -4.75
C LEU A 385 -0.77 -0.65 -3.51
N HIS A 386 -0.32 -1.08 -2.33
CA HIS A 386 -0.71 -0.47 -1.06
C HIS A 386 -0.35 1.02 -0.96
N VAL A 387 0.80 1.41 -1.52
CA VAL A 387 1.27 2.80 -1.49
C VAL A 387 0.51 3.70 -2.44
N ASN A 388 0.25 3.22 -3.65
CA ASN A 388 -0.16 4.07 -4.76
C ASN A 388 -1.66 4.07 -5.05
N VAL A 389 -2.39 3.04 -4.63
CA VAL A 389 -3.78 2.85 -5.06
C VAL A 389 -4.71 3.98 -4.65
N GLY A 390 -4.61 4.49 -3.43
CA GLY A 390 -5.44 5.62 -2.97
C GLY A 390 -5.17 6.90 -3.76
N ARG A 391 -3.90 7.18 -4.08
CA ARG A 391 -3.49 8.31 -4.93
C ARG A 391 -3.96 8.12 -6.37
N LEU A 392 -3.86 6.92 -6.91
CA LEU A 392 -4.34 6.56 -8.24
C LEU A 392 -5.85 6.82 -8.39
N ILE A 393 -6.66 6.35 -7.45
CA ILE A 393 -8.12 6.53 -7.48
C ILE A 393 -8.47 8.02 -7.48
N LYS A 394 -7.88 8.82 -6.58
CA LYS A 394 -8.08 10.28 -6.54
C LYS A 394 -7.72 10.94 -7.87
N TYR A 395 -6.60 10.54 -8.46
CA TYR A 395 -6.16 11.03 -9.75
C TYR A 395 -7.17 10.67 -10.86
N LEU A 396 -7.57 9.41 -10.96
CA LEU A 396 -8.49 8.93 -11.99
C LEU A 396 -9.87 9.60 -11.91
N VAL A 397 -10.42 9.78 -10.72
CA VAL A 397 -11.71 10.46 -10.53
C VAL A 397 -11.66 11.92 -10.99
N SER A 398 -10.53 12.60 -10.75
CA SER A 398 -10.35 14.00 -11.15
C SER A 398 -9.94 14.19 -12.61
N TRP A 399 -9.38 13.16 -13.25
CA TRP A 399 -8.85 13.25 -14.61
C TRP A 399 -9.93 13.60 -15.65
N ARG A 400 -9.62 14.50 -16.55
CA ARG A 400 -10.47 14.90 -17.68
C ARG A 400 -9.64 14.99 -18.96
N SER A 401 -10.30 14.75 -20.09
CA SER A 401 -9.67 14.79 -21.43
C SER A 401 -10.54 15.52 -22.42
N GLY A 402 -9.93 16.39 -23.20
CA GLY A 402 -10.57 17.07 -24.34
C GLY A 402 -10.57 16.26 -25.65
N LYS A 403 -10.07 15.04 -25.66
CA LYS A 403 -10.02 14.20 -26.86
C LYS A 403 -11.42 13.71 -27.27
N HIS A 404 -11.62 13.55 -28.58
CA HIS A 404 -12.91 13.22 -29.18
C HIS A 404 -13.09 11.73 -29.53
N ARG A 405 -12.05 10.91 -29.38
CA ARG A 405 -12.08 9.47 -29.63
C ARG A 405 -11.57 8.70 -28.42
N LEU A 406 -12.15 7.53 -28.15
CA LEU A 406 -11.78 6.72 -26.99
C LEU A 406 -10.28 6.35 -26.99
N PHE A 407 -9.74 5.90 -28.12
CA PHE A 407 -8.33 5.49 -28.21
C PHE A 407 -7.36 6.65 -27.95
N GLU A 408 -7.74 7.86 -28.34
CA GLU A 408 -6.96 9.07 -28.01
C GLU A 408 -6.99 9.36 -26.50
N LYS A 409 -8.16 9.21 -25.86
CA LYS A 409 -8.31 9.35 -24.39
C LYS A 409 -7.51 8.28 -23.65
N ILE A 410 -7.54 7.04 -24.12
CA ILE A 410 -6.76 5.93 -23.57
C ILE A 410 -5.27 6.25 -23.61
N MET A 411 -4.76 6.73 -24.75
CA MET A 411 -3.34 7.11 -24.88
C MET A 411 -2.97 8.28 -23.97
N GLU A 412 -3.83 9.30 -23.89
CA GLU A 412 -3.60 10.46 -23.05
C GLU A 412 -3.57 10.07 -21.55
N LEU A 413 -4.51 9.23 -21.12
CA LEU A 413 -4.53 8.74 -19.73
C LEU A 413 -3.30 7.87 -19.44
N SER A 414 -2.95 6.95 -20.35
CA SER A 414 -1.76 6.10 -20.18
C SER A 414 -0.48 6.93 -20.03
N TYR A 415 -0.31 7.94 -20.86
CA TYR A 415 0.81 8.88 -20.75
C TYR A 415 0.79 9.67 -19.43
N SER A 416 -0.39 10.13 -19.02
CA SER A 416 -0.56 10.87 -17.78
C SER A 416 -0.23 10.02 -16.55
N LEU A 417 -0.63 8.74 -16.55
CA LEU A 417 -0.29 7.79 -15.48
C LEU A 417 1.22 7.53 -15.40
N ALA A 418 1.91 7.50 -16.55
CA ALA A 418 3.36 7.38 -16.56
C ALA A 418 4.05 8.65 -16.02
N LYS A 419 3.53 9.83 -16.33
CA LYS A 419 4.04 11.11 -15.77
C LYS A 419 3.85 11.19 -14.27
N GLU A 420 2.76 10.67 -13.75
CA GLU A 420 2.44 10.61 -12.32
C GLU A 420 3.15 9.44 -11.59
N GLY A 421 3.88 8.58 -12.33
CA GLY A 421 4.66 7.49 -11.76
C GLY A 421 3.85 6.26 -11.33
N PHE A 422 2.61 6.08 -11.83
CA PHE A 422 1.81 4.87 -11.54
C PHE A 422 2.27 3.65 -12.35
N TRP A 423 2.86 3.89 -13.51
CA TRP A 423 3.55 2.91 -14.36
C TRP A 423 4.65 3.59 -15.17
N THR A 424 5.32 2.89 -16.06
CA THR A 424 6.46 3.46 -16.81
C THR A 424 6.12 3.77 -18.28
N GLU A 425 7.06 4.41 -18.99
CA GLU A 425 6.96 4.65 -20.44
C GLU A 425 6.75 3.35 -21.23
N ARG A 426 7.18 2.19 -20.69
CA ARG A 426 6.93 0.88 -21.30
C ARG A 426 5.44 0.61 -21.46
N ASP A 427 4.62 0.94 -20.45
CA ASP A 427 3.17 0.78 -20.53
C ASP A 427 2.51 1.77 -21.48
N VAL A 428 3.07 2.96 -21.66
CA VAL A 428 2.58 3.91 -22.69
C VAL A 428 2.78 3.32 -24.08
N LYS A 429 3.96 2.76 -24.36
CA LYS A 429 4.27 2.09 -25.64
C LYS A 429 3.42 0.82 -25.81
N PHE A 430 3.30 0.04 -24.76
CA PHE A 430 2.45 -1.14 -24.76
C PHE A 430 0.98 -0.80 -25.02
N THR A 431 0.45 0.25 -24.42
CA THR A 431 -0.92 0.76 -24.70
C THR A 431 -1.07 1.09 -26.19
N GLY A 432 -0.08 1.77 -26.78
CA GLY A 432 -0.10 2.08 -28.20
C GLY A 432 -0.14 0.83 -29.08
N ALA A 433 0.71 -0.15 -28.79
CA ALA A 433 0.74 -1.44 -29.49
C ALA A 433 -0.59 -2.19 -29.33
N TRP A 434 -1.14 -2.23 -28.10
CA TRP A 434 -2.43 -2.84 -27.81
C TRP A 434 -3.57 -2.26 -28.65
N LEU A 435 -3.68 -0.94 -28.71
CA LEU A 435 -4.74 -0.28 -29.50
C LEU A 435 -4.57 -0.49 -31.00
N GLN A 436 -3.32 -0.54 -31.48
CA GLN A 436 -3.05 -0.87 -32.88
C GLN A 436 -3.42 -2.33 -33.21
N ASP A 437 -3.11 -3.27 -32.32
CA ASP A 437 -3.44 -4.67 -32.49
C ASP A 437 -4.97 -4.90 -32.40
N LEU A 438 -5.67 -4.18 -31.54
CA LEU A 438 -7.14 -4.19 -31.51
C LEU A 438 -7.73 -3.80 -32.87
N LEU A 439 -7.22 -2.73 -33.50
CA LEU A 439 -7.66 -2.34 -34.84
C LEU A 439 -7.28 -3.37 -35.90
N ALA A 440 -6.09 -3.96 -35.79
CA ALA A 440 -5.61 -4.97 -36.73
C ALA A 440 -6.47 -6.25 -36.68
N VAL A 441 -7.02 -6.62 -35.52
CA VAL A 441 -7.95 -7.75 -35.39
C VAL A 441 -9.41 -7.38 -35.67
N GLY A 442 -9.68 -6.15 -36.12
CA GLY A 442 -11.00 -5.70 -36.54
C GLY A 442 -11.89 -5.15 -35.43
N TYR A 443 -11.33 -4.86 -34.24
CA TYR A 443 -12.10 -4.26 -33.16
C TYR A 443 -12.48 -2.81 -33.47
N GLN A 444 -13.71 -2.44 -33.20
CA GLN A 444 -14.23 -1.09 -33.36
C GLN A 444 -14.42 -0.42 -32.01
N GLN A 445 -13.79 0.73 -31.82
CA GLN A 445 -13.94 1.47 -30.57
C GLN A 445 -15.37 1.98 -30.38
N PRO A 446 -15.94 1.88 -29.17
CA PRO A 446 -17.26 2.42 -28.87
C PRO A 446 -17.28 3.95 -28.96
N ARG A 447 -18.48 4.50 -29.12
CA ARG A 447 -18.71 5.95 -29.15
C ARG A 447 -18.61 6.54 -27.75
N LEU A 448 -18.08 7.76 -27.66
CA LEU A 448 -18.04 8.50 -26.40
C LEU A 448 -19.43 9.01 -26.02
N MET A 449 -19.67 9.04 -24.72
CA MET A 449 -20.84 9.63 -24.09
C MET A 449 -20.45 10.75 -23.14
N ALA A 450 -21.38 11.64 -22.82
CA ALA A 450 -21.14 12.70 -21.86
C ALA A 450 -20.97 12.14 -20.43
N LEU A 451 -19.97 12.63 -19.71
CA LEU A 451 -19.75 12.22 -18.32
C LEU A 451 -20.88 12.71 -17.41
N GLU A 452 -21.44 11.82 -16.64
CA GLU A 452 -22.42 12.18 -15.62
C GLU A 452 -21.79 12.95 -14.45
N LEU A 453 -20.49 12.74 -14.21
CA LEU A 453 -19.72 13.48 -13.19
C LEU A 453 -19.74 14.99 -13.40
N ASP A 454 -19.88 15.43 -14.65
CA ASP A 454 -19.85 16.85 -15.02
C ASP A 454 -21.25 17.49 -14.95
N ARG A 455 -22.28 16.70 -14.66
CA ARG A 455 -23.65 17.19 -14.48
C ARG A 455 -23.91 17.51 -13.00
N PRO A 456 -24.72 18.55 -12.71
CA PRO A 456 -25.21 18.78 -11.35
C PRO A 456 -25.86 17.50 -10.82
N ARG A 457 -25.54 17.13 -9.59
CA ARG A 457 -26.20 15.99 -8.93
C ARG A 457 -27.67 16.34 -8.75
N ALA A 458 -28.56 15.65 -9.44
CA ALA A 458 -29.95 15.68 -9.08
C ALA A 458 -30.06 15.02 -7.68
N SER A 459 -30.69 15.71 -6.73
CA SER A 459 -31.14 15.02 -5.52
C SER A 459 -32.11 13.95 -5.96
N SER A 460 -31.75 12.67 -5.77
CA SER A 460 -32.69 11.59 -5.98
C SER A 460 -33.87 11.83 -5.04
N GLY A 461 -35.06 11.99 -5.59
CA GLY A 461 -36.28 12.02 -4.78
C GLY A 461 -36.40 10.71 -4.03
N ASP A 462 -37.08 10.69 -2.89
CA ASP A 462 -37.27 9.47 -2.08
C ASP A 462 -37.93 8.33 -2.87
N ALA A 463 -38.56 8.62 -3.99
CA ALA A 463 -39.21 7.64 -4.87
C ALA A 463 -38.24 6.74 -5.67
N ASP A 464 -36.99 7.16 -5.85
CA ASP A 464 -35.97 6.40 -6.62
C ASP A 464 -34.99 5.62 -5.73
N ARG A 465 -35.20 5.62 -4.43
CA ARG A 465 -34.37 4.93 -3.45
C ARG A 465 -34.93 3.56 -3.13
N LYS A 466 -34.07 2.54 -3.27
CA LYS A 466 -34.38 1.17 -2.89
C LYS A 466 -33.59 0.76 -1.66
N GLU A 467 -34.30 0.34 -0.64
CA GLU A 467 -33.69 -0.20 0.57
C GLU A 467 -33.16 -1.62 0.30
N PHE A 468 -31.93 -1.87 0.69
CA PHE A 468 -31.32 -3.20 0.70
C PHE A 468 -30.38 -3.32 1.89
N ILE A 469 -30.65 -4.28 2.76
CA ILE A 469 -29.82 -4.56 3.94
C ILE A 469 -29.06 -5.85 3.69
N PRO A 470 -27.72 -5.79 3.54
CA PRO A 470 -26.89 -6.98 3.37
C PRO A 470 -27.06 -7.97 4.53
N ARG A 471 -27.12 -9.26 4.24
CA ARG A 471 -27.04 -10.30 5.26
C ARG A 471 -25.73 -10.19 6.00
N LYS A 472 -25.73 -10.62 7.26
CA LYS A 472 -24.52 -10.72 8.08
C LYS A 472 -24.10 -12.18 8.10
N LEU A 473 -23.02 -12.50 7.42
CA LEU A 473 -22.44 -13.84 7.43
C LEU A 473 -21.40 -13.97 8.53
N PRO A 474 -21.19 -15.18 9.06
CA PRO A 474 -20.12 -15.44 10.01
C PRO A 474 -18.75 -15.09 9.43
N SER A 475 -17.89 -14.53 10.25
CA SER A 475 -16.51 -14.29 9.87
C SER A 475 -15.68 -15.57 9.91
N VAL A 476 -14.65 -15.63 9.08
CA VAL A 476 -13.90 -16.87 8.80
C VAL A 476 -13.09 -17.41 9.98
N HIS A 477 -12.78 -16.59 10.99
CA HIS A 477 -11.89 -16.99 12.09
C HIS A 477 -12.41 -16.70 13.48
N LEU A 478 -13.68 -16.41 13.61
CA LEU A 478 -14.30 -16.43 14.91
C LEU A 478 -14.98 -17.79 15.09
N ALA A 479 -14.27 -18.71 15.72
CA ALA A 479 -14.85 -19.88 16.35
C ALA A 479 -15.77 -19.49 17.52
N VAL A 480 -16.51 -18.40 17.35
CA VAL A 480 -17.58 -18.03 18.26
C VAL A 480 -18.84 -18.61 17.67
N GLU A 481 -19.27 -19.68 18.28
CA GLU A 481 -20.55 -20.28 18.04
C GLU A 481 -21.64 -19.24 17.90
N GLU A 482 -22.59 -19.53 17.02
CA GLU A 482 -23.77 -18.80 16.61
C GLU A 482 -24.72 -18.33 17.74
N SER A 483 -24.25 -18.08 18.93
CA SER A 483 -25.07 -17.53 20.00
C SER A 483 -25.23 -16.02 19.86
N GLY A 484 -25.97 -15.57 18.85
CA GLY A 484 -26.67 -14.28 18.87
C GLY A 484 -25.83 -13.01 19.13
N ALA A 485 -24.53 -13.08 19.28
CA ALA A 485 -23.65 -11.96 19.54
C ALA A 485 -23.29 -11.27 18.23
N VAL A 486 -24.05 -10.28 17.93
CA VAL A 486 -23.91 -9.35 16.82
C VAL A 486 -22.46 -8.87 16.70
N ASN A 487 -21.81 -9.20 15.57
CA ASN A 487 -20.68 -8.44 15.00
C ASN A 487 -19.60 -7.98 15.99
N TYR A 488 -19.00 -8.91 16.70
CA TYR A 488 -17.92 -8.63 17.64
C TYR A 488 -16.75 -7.91 16.93
N GLU A 489 -16.36 -8.36 15.77
CA GLU A 489 -15.28 -7.79 14.93
C GLU A 489 -15.46 -6.32 14.61
N ILE A 490 -16.61 -6.02 14.02
CA ILE A 490 -16.95 -4.67 13.59
C ILE A 490 -17.13 -3.76 14.79
N GLY A 491 -17.74 -4.27 15.85
CA GLY A 491 -17.96 -3.53 17.09
C GLY A 491 -16.66 -3.04 17.70
N ASN A 492 -15.61 -3.85 17.70
CA ASN A 492 -14.33 -3.48 18.29
C ASN A 492 -13.55 -2.49 17.43
N LEU A 493 -13.46 -2.67 16.12
CA LEU A 493 -12.85 -1.70 15.23
C LEU A 493 -13.54 -0.34 15.31
N ILE A 494 -14.87 -0.31 15.32
CA ILE A 494 -15.64 0.92 15.54
C ILE A 494 -15.33 1.52 16.91
N ARG A 495 -15.28 0.70 17.96
CA ARG A 495 -14.98 1.14 19.32
C ARG A 495 -13.59 1.76 19.41
N TRP A 496 -12.57 1.14 18.83
CA TRP A 496 -11.20 1.66 18.82
C TRP A 496 -11.07 2.92 17.99
N ARG A 497 -11.63 2.92 16.79
CA ARG A 497 -11.67 4.13 15.96
C ARG A 497 -12.44 5.26 16.64
N LYS A 498 -13.55 4.97 17.27
CA LYS A 498 -14.31 5.97 18.03
C LYS A 498 -13.51 6.49 19.22
N SER A 499 -12.81 5.59 19.93
CA SER A 499 -11.96 5.97 21.07
C SER A 499 -10.77 6.82 20.66
N PHE A 500 -10.14 6.55 19.53
CA PHE A 500 -8.93 7.24 19.07
C PHE A 500 -9.15 8.20 17.91
N SER A 501 -10.40 8.44 17.48
CA SER A 501 -10.71 9.29 16.32
C SER A 501 -10.17 10.71 16.43
N ASN A 502 -10.17 11.27 17.63
CA ASN A 502 -9.70 12.62 17.93
C ASN A 502 -8.31 12.66 18.59
N VAL A 503 -7.64 11.52 18.70
CA VAL A 503 -6.25 11.45 19.15
C VAL A 503 -5.33 11.52 17.94
N VAL A 504 -4.36 12.44 17.98
CA VAL A 504 -3.30 12.54 16.97
C VAL A 504 -2.14 11.67 17.41
N MET A 505 -1.79 10.67 16.60
CA MET A 505 -0.58 9.88 16.80
C MET A 505 0.62 10.62 16.18
N ILE A 506 1.69 10.79 16.93
CA ILE A 506 2.94 11.37 16.49
C ILE A 506 4.01 10.29 16.54
N LEU A 507 4.43 9.80 15.38
CA LEU A 507 5.42 8.75 15.25
C LEU A 507 6.78 9.34 14.90
N PHE A 508 7.79 9.13 15.74
CA PHE A 508 9.17 9.50 15.45
C PHE A 508 9.94 8.29 14.89
N VAL A 509 10.45 8.45 13.66
CA VAL A 509 11.19 7.41 12.93
C VAL A 509 12.67 7.69 13.02
N SER A 510 13.42 6.78 13.62
CA SER A 510 14.89 6.86 13.79
C SER A 510 15.65 6.13 12.68
N GLY A 511 15.01 5.19 11.99
CA GLY A 511 15.57 4.37 10.92
C GLY A 511 15.36 4.91 9.51
N PRO A 512 15.52 4.07 8.48
CA PRO A 512 15.22 4.44 7.09
C PRO A 512 13.73 4.79 6.94
N VAL A 513 13.47 6.05 6.57
CA VAL A 513 12.14 6.64 6.56
C VAL A 513 11.21 5.93 5.59
N GLU A 514 11.70 5.56 4.41
CA GLU A 514 10.90 5.06 3.30
C GLU A 514 10.13 3.77 3.65
N ARG A 515 10.78 2.88 4.36
CA ARG A 515 10.22 1.59 4.75
C ARG A 515 9.41 1.70 6.04
N THR A 516 10.03 2.24 7.07
CA THR A 516 9.47 2.29 8.42
C THR A 516 8.17 3.11 8.46
N ALA A 517 8.12 4.25 7.76
CA ALA A 517 6.93 5.09 7.73
C ALA A 517 5.71 4.37 7.14
N LEU A 518 5.92 3.52 6.14
CA LEU A 518 4.87 2.71 5.53
C LEU A 518 4.36 1.62 6.46
N GLU A 519 5.27 0.85 7.02
CA GLU A 519 4.95 -0.25 7.93
C GLU A 519 4.14 0.26 9.13
N TRP A 520 4.54 1.39 9.71
CA TRP A 520 3.85 1.99 10.84
C TRP A 520 2.50 2.61 10.47
N ARG A 521 2.36 3.17 9.27
CA ARG A 521 1.04 3.60 8.78
C ARG A 521 0.08 2.44 8.60
N LEU A 522 0.57 1.32 8.09
CA LEU A 522 -0.21 0.09 7.96
C LEU A 522 -0.71 -0.41 9.31
N LEU A 523 0.13 -0.36 10.32
CA LEU A 523 -0.19 -0.84 11.66
C LEU A 523 -1.18 0.07 12.39
N TYR A 524 -0.96 1.37 12.38
CA TYR A 524 -1.74 2.33 13.19
C TYR A 524 -2.74 3.19 12.42
N GLY A 525 -2.55 3.38 11.13
CA GLY A 525 -3.42 4.23 10.31
C GLY A 525 -4.88 3.77 10.21
N ARG A 526 -5.17 2.54 10.61
CA ARG A 526 -6.54 2.01 10.70
C ARG A 526 -7.26 2.48 11.97
N ILE A 527 -6.50 2.74 13.04
CA ILE A 527 -7.01 3.07 14.36
C ILE A 527 -7.03 4.58 14.58
N PHE A 528 -5.90 5.22 14.32
CA PHE A 528 -5.73 6.65 14.47
C PHE A 528 -6.06 7.36 13.15
N LYS A 529 -7.08 8.22 13.18
CA LYS A 529 -7.48 9.00 11.99
C LYS A 529 -6.34 9.89 11.47
N THR A 530 -5.49 10.36 12.37
CA THR A 530 -4.38 11.24 12.07
C THR A 530 -3.09 10.66 12.62
N VAL A 531 -2.15 10.35 11.74
CA VAL A 531 -0.78 9.92 12.08
C VAL A 531 0.19 10.91 11.45
N VAL A 532 0.93 11.64 12.28
CA VAL A 532 2.00 12.55 11.88
C VAL A 532 3.33 11.82 12.04
N ILE A 533 4.14 11.79 11.01
CA ILE A 533 5.44 11.12 11.04
C ILE A 533 6.55 12.15 11.07
N LEU A 534 7.42 12.02 12.06
CA LEU A 534 8.62 12.85 12.25
C LEU A 534 9.87 12.02 12.02
N SER A 535 10.92 12.63 11.50
CA SER A 535 12.24 12.01 11.41
C SER A 535 13.33 13.09 11.43
N ALA A 536 14.59 12.67 11.57
CA ALA A 536 15.76 13.57 11.48
C ALA A 536 15.93 14.22 10.10
N LYS A 537 15.24 13.71 9.08
CA LYS A 537 15.19 14.27 7.72
C LYS A 537 13.77 14.27 7.23
N SER A 538 13.32 15.37 6.64
CA SER A 538 12.01 15.46 6.02
C SER A 538 11.97 14.67 4.71
N ASP A 539 10.80 14.10 4.43
CA ASP A 539 10.45 13.50 3.15
C ASP A 539 9.05 13.94 2.75
N VAL A 540 8.97 14.74 1.69
CA VAL A 540 7.70 15.34 1.24
C VAL A 540 6.79 14.28 0.62
N ASP A 541 7.35 13.29 -0.06
CA ASP A 541 6.59 12.25 -0.75
C ASP A 541 5.91 11.29 0.24
N LEU A 542 6.59 11.04 1.36
CA LEU A 542 6.05 10.24 2.46
C LEU A 542 5.31 11.08 3.51
N ALA A 543 5.21 12.39 3.32
CA ALA A 543 4.67 13.33 4.30
C ALA A 543 5.33 13.17 5.68
N VAL A 544 6.67 13.10 5.70
CA VAL A 544 7.50 13.04 6.89
C VAL A 544 8.09 14.41 7.16
N GLU A 545 7.93 14.88 8.39
CA GLU A 545 8.37 16.20 8.81
C GLU A 545 9.69 16.10 9.59
N GLU A 546 10.55 17.11 9.44
CA GLU A 546 11.85 17.12 10.09
C GLU A 546 11.74 17.55 11.56
N ALA A 547 12.32 16.75 12.47
CA ALA A 547 12.44 17.06 13.87
C ALA A 547 13.81 16.56 14.42
N HIS A 548 14.44 17.36 15.26
CA HIS A 548 15.73 16.98 15.85
C HIS A 548 15.55 15.85 16.86
N PRO A 549 16.27 14.71 16.75
CA PRO A 549 16.08 13.53 17.61
C PRO A 549 16.15 13.84 19.12
N ASP A 550 17.13 14.64 19.54
CA ASP A 550 17.33 14.96 20.95
C ASP A 550 16.38 16.04 21.48
N GLN A 551 15.61 16.70 20.62
CA GLN A 551 14.78 17.86 20.95
C GLN A 551 13.41 17.80 20.25
N VAL A 552 12.86 16.61 20.05
CA VAL A 552 11.59 16.39 19.35
C VAL A 552 10.46 17.25 19.97
N TYR A 553 10.45 17.41 21.28
CA TYR A 553 9.45 18.22 21.99
C TYR A 553 9.33 19.67 21.45
N LYS A 554 10.38 20.24 20.88
CA LYS A 554 10.34 21.60 20.29
C LYS A 554 9.49 21.67 19.04
N TYR A 555 9.25 20.56 18.39
CA TYR A 555 8.42 20.48 17.18
C TYR A 555 6.95 20.25 17.48
N LEU A 556 6.63 19.67 18.65
CA LEU A 556 5.28 19.33 19.02
C LEU A 556 4.30 20.51 19.02
N PRO A 557 4.66 21.75 19.47
CA PRO A 557 3.78 22.92 19.41
C PRO A 557 3.18 23.17 18.01
N LYS A 558 3.99 23.00 16.96
CA LYS A 558 3.55 23.16 15.57
C LYS A 558 2.48 22.13 15.18
N ILE A 559 2.60 20.90 15.69
CA ILE A 559 1.59 19.86 15.49
C ILE A 559 0.32 20.18 16.28
N PHE A 560 0.46 20.63 17.52
CA PHE A 560 -0.65 20.99 18.37
C PHE A 560 -1.49 22.13 17.78
N GLU A 561 -0.84 23.16 17.24
CA GLU A 561 -1.50 24.27 16.54
C GLU A 561 -2.28 23.77 15.32
N ARG A 562 -1.66 22.89 14.50
CA ARG A 562 -2.28 22.35 13.30
C ARG A 562 -3.52 21.48 13.59
N PHE A 563 -3.52 20.79 14.72
CA PHE A 563 -4.60 19.89 15.14
C PHE A 563 -5.25 20.35 16.44
N SER A 564 -5.57 21.63 16.53
CA SER A 564 -6.09 22.27 17.75
C SER A 564 -7.43 21.69 18.26
N SER A 565 -8.18 20.98 17.42
CA SER A 565 -9.41 20.28 17.80
C SER A 565 -9.20 18.85 18.31
N ALA A 566 -7.94 18.38 18.39
CA ALA A 566 -7.65 17.03 18.88
C ALA A 566 -7.97 16.90 20.38
N GLU A 567 -8.40 15.70 20.79
CA GLU A 567 -8.61 15.35 22.20
C GLU A 567 -7.27 15.26 22.97
N GLY A 568 -6.22 14.87 22.26
CA GLY A 568 -4.86 14.78 22.77
C GLY A 568 -3.89 14.22 21.76
N PHE A 569 -2.63 14.09 22.18
CA PHE A 569 -1.50 13.75 21.32
C PHE A 569 -0.71 12.59 21.93
N LEU A 570 -0.64 11.49 21.18
CA LEU A 570 0.10 10.28 21.57
C LEU A 570 1.41 10.23 20.80
N PHE A 571 2.52 10.36 21.49
CA PHE A 571 3.87 10.22 20.92
C PHE A 571 4.36 8.78 21.01
N LEU A 572 5.01 8.31 19.95
CA LEU A 572 5.59 6.97 19.85
C LEU A 572 6.90 7.01 19.06
N GLN A 573 7.94 6.32 19.54
CA GLN A 573 9.13 6.02 18.76
C GLN A 573 8.98 4.73 17.97
N ASP A 574 9.59 4.65 16.78
CA ASP A 574 9.50 3.52 15.85
C ASP A 574 10.08 2.20 16.34
N ASN A 575 10.91 2.23 17.38
CA ASN A 575 11.43 1.04 18.04
C ASN A 575 10.57 0.58 19.23
N THR A 576 9.30 1.03 19.27
CA THR A 576 8.34 0.67 20.31
C THR A 576 7.05 0.19 19.66
N ILE A 577 6.57 -0.97 20.01
CA ILE A 577 5.27 -1.50 19.56
C ILE A 577 4.22 -1.17 20.60
N LEU A 578 3.13 -0.58 20.12
CA LEU A 578 2.00 -0.13 20.93
C LEU A 578 0.83 -1.10 20.80
N ASN A 579 0.38 -1.62 21.93
CA ASN A 579 -0.81 -2.44 21.99
C ASN A 579 -2.03 -1.55 22.22
N TYR A 580 -2.51 -0.92 21.14
CA TYR A 580 -3.55 0.12 21.21
C TYR A 580 -4.87 -0.33 21.83
N TRP A 581 -5.21 -1.62 21.77
CA TRP A 581 -6.41 -2.17 22.42
C TRP A 581 -6.39 -2.04 23.94
N ASN A 582 -5.20 -2.08 24.56
CA ASN A 582 -5.05 -1.85 25.98
C ASN A 582 -5.12 -0.37 26.37
N LEU A 583 -4.83 0.54 25.43
CA LEU A 583 -4.88 1.99 25.67
C LEU A 583 -6.30 2.53 25.90
N MET A 584 -7.33 1.78 25.52
CA MET A 584 -8.73 2.18 25.78
C MET A 584 -9.06 2.28 27.27
N GLN A 585 -8.27 1.67 28.14
CA GLN A 585 -8.43 1.71 29.59
C GLN A 585 -7.86 3.01 30.20
N GLY A 586 -7.02 3.74 29.44
CA GLY A 586 -6.37 4.95 29.88
C GLY A 586 -7.34 6.13 29.96
N ASP A 587 -7.17 6.94 31.00
CA ASP A 587 -7.90 8.18 31.17
C ASP A 587 -7.27 9.28 30.31
N LYS A 588 -7.92 9.61 29.18
CA LYS A 588 -7.45 10.59 28.22
C LYS A 588 -7.50 12.06 28.73
N THR A 589 -7.97 12.28 29.91
CA THR A 589 -7.89 13.60 30.58
C THR A 589 -6.60 13.77 31.36
N LYS A 590 -5.83 12.68 31.56
CA LYS A 590 -4.58 12.65 32.33
C LYS A 590 -3.37 12.57 31.42
N LEU A 591 -2.23 13.03 31.93
CA LEU A 591 -0.93 12.81 31.31
C LEU A 591 -0.53 11.31 31.43
N TRP A 592 -0.04 10.73 30.34
CA TRP A 592 0.49 9.37 30.35
C TRP A 592 1.98 9.37 30.10
N ILE A 593 2.71 8.81 31.02
CA ILE A 593 4.14 8.50 30.89
C ILE A 593 4.44 7.33 31.83
N THR A 594 5.37 6.49 31.45
CA THR A 594 5.71 5.34 32.30
C THR A 594 6.63 5.74 33.44
N ASP A 595 6.35 5.25 34.66
CA ASP A 595 7.20 5.34 35.83
C ASP A 595 8.11 4.08 36.00
N LYS A 596 7.83 3.04 35.20
CA LYS A 596 8.61 1.78 35.21
C LYS A 596 9.76 1.84 34.23
N VAL A 597 10.71 1.48 34.62
CA VAL A 597 12.00 1.04 34.49
C VAL A 597 12.57 0.27 33.31
N PRO A 598 13.77 -0.04 33.13
CA PRO A 598 14.82 0.13 34.13
C PRO A 598 15.39 1.52 34.17
N GLN A 599 14.73 2.55 33.97
CA GLN A 599 15.22 3.94 34.08
C GLN A 599 14.30 4.94 33.41
N SER A 600 12.99 4.63 33.32
CA SER A 600 12.07 5.54 32.64
C SER A 600 11.84 6.83 33.41
N TRP A 601 11.89 6.76 34.74
CA TRP A 601 11.73 7.91 35.62
C TRP A 601 12.73 7.82 36.77
N THR A 602 14.02 8.19 36.47
CA THR A 602 15.10 8.09 37.43
C THR A 602 15.57 9.47 37.84
N THR A 603 15.63 9.69 39.15
CA THR A 603 16.23 10.90 39.72
C THR A 603 17.70 10.63 40.02
N ILE A 604 18.57 11.34 39.35
CA ILE A 604 20.03 11.22 39.50
C ILE A 604 20.48 12.32 40.42
N SER A 605 21.11 11.94 41.57
CA SER A 605 21.76 12.91 42.43
C SER A 605 22.95 13.53 41.71
N LEU A 606 23.06 14.84 41.79
CA LEU A 606 24.22 15.60 41.27
C LEU A 606 25.37 15.64 42.25
N ILE A 607 25.13 15.20 43.51
CA ILE A 607 26.18 15.14 44.54
C ILE A 607 27.07 13.92 44.22
N GLY A 608 28.36 14.20 44.00
CA GLY A 608 29.37 13.17 43.67
C GLY A 608 29.34 12.67 42.22
N ASN A 609 28.46 13.20 41.37
CA ASN A 609 28.40 12.84 39.96
C ASN A 609 29.28 13.78 39.10
N ASN A 610 30.40 13.26 38.62
CA ASN A 610 31.38 14.02 37.81
C ASN A 610 31.02 14.13 36.33
N SER A 611 29.85 13.69 35.91
CA SER A 611 29.42 13.80 34.52
C SER A 611 29.16 15.23 34.08
N VAL A 612 29.98 15.71 33.16
CA VAL A 612 29.84 17.05 32.54
C VAL A 612 28.49 17.23 31.88
N TRP A 613 27.93 16.15 31.29
CA TRP A 613 26.64 16.17 30.60
C TRP A 613 25.51 16.44 31.60
N PHE A 614 25.44 15.68 32.68
CA PHE A 614 24.41 15.88 33.72
C PHE A 614 24.44 17.26 34.34
N SER A 615 25.66 17.73 34.70
CA SER A 615 25.82 19.05 35.26
C SER A 615 25.40 20.19 34.30
N LYS A 616 25.65 20.01 33.01
CA LYS A 616 25.23 20.97 31.98
C LYS A 616 23.69 20.96 31.82
N GLN A 617 23.08 19.79 31.75
CA GLN A 617 21.62 19.66 31.67
C GLN A 617 20.94 20.26 32.89
N ALA A 618 21.43 19.96 34.10
CA ALA A 618 20.89 20.49 35.36
C ALA A 618 20.96 22.02 35.43
N LYS A 619 22.05 22.63 34.98
CA LYS A 619 22.14 24.09 34.90
C LYS A 619 21.11 24.71 33.99
N MET A 620 20.86 24.07 32.85
CA MET A 620 19.83 24.53 31.89
C MET A 620 18.42 24.36 32.46
N VAL A 621 18.11 23.21 33.09
CA VAL A 621 16.82 22.96 33.77
C VAL A 621 16.60 24.04 34.85
N LYS A 622 17.59 24.26 35.74
CA LYS A 622 17.48 25.27 36.79
C LYS A 622 17.17 26.68 36.24
N LYS A 623 17.80 27.03 35.11
CA LYS A 623 17.52 28.31 34.44
C LYS A 623 16.07 28.39 33.98
N VAL A 624 15.56 27.35 33.34
CA VAL A 624 14.17 27.28 32.83
C VAL A 624 13.18 27.32 34.00
N VAL A 625 13.39 26.49 35.02
CA VAL A 625 12.52 26.44 36.21
C VAL A 625 12.42 27.82 36.90
N ASN A 626 13.52 28.56 36.96
CA ASN A 626 13.48 29.90 37.54
C ASN A 626 12.73 30.94 36.71
N THR A 627 12.47 30.67 35.45
CA THR A 627 11.71 31.56 34.54
C THR A 627 10.26 31.05 34.34
N MET A 628 9.87 29.94 34.94
CA MET A 628 8.50 29.42 34.83
C MET A 628 7.50 30.33 35.51
N PRO A 629 6.27 30.40 34.95
CA PRO A 629 5.12 30.95 35.69
C PRO A 629 4.95 30.31 37.06
N VAL A 630 4.42 31.07 38.05
CA VAL A 630 4.37 30.63 39.44
C VAL A 630 3.67 29.27 39.61
N HIS A 631 2.55 29.03 38.92
CA HIS A 631 1.83 27.74 39.00
C HIS A 631 2.65 26.56 38.51
N LEU A 632 3.34 26.68 37.38
CA LEU A 632 4.22 25.64 36.83
C LEU A 632 5.47 25.41 37.68
N GLN A 633 6.00 26.50 38.27
CA GLN A 633 7.16 26.41 39.15
C GLN A 633 6.82 25.71 40.47
N VAL A 634 5.62 25.97 41.03
CA VAL A 634 5.15 25.30 42.23
C VAL A 634 4.95 23.81 41.94
N GLY A 635 4.24 23.44 40.86
CA GLY A 635 4.04 22.05 40.45
C GLY A 635 5.35 21.30 40.31
N TYR A 636 6.34 21.89 39.65
CA TYR A 636 7.66 21.30 39.51
C TYR A 636 8.38 21.10 40.85
N LYS A 637 8.33 22.09 41.76
CA LYS A 637 8.99 22.03 43.05
C LYS A 637 8.35 20.99 43.98
N GLU A 638 7.04 20.89 43.98
CA GLU A 638 6.30 19.88 44.75
C GLU A 638 6.56 18.47 44.26
N SER A 639 6.75 18.31 42.95
CA SER A 639 7.02 17.02 42.30
C SER A 639 8.51 16.62 42.33
N SER A 640 9.42 17.56 42.60
CA SER A 640 10.88 17.32 42.59
C SER A 640 11.40 17.08 44.01
N THR A 641 12.50 16.31 44.13
CA THR A 641 13.20 16.11 45.42
C THR A 641 13.93 17.38 45.86
N SER A 642 14.05 17.57 47.16
CA SER A 642 14.72 18.74 47.76
C SER A 642 16.24 18.77 47.53
N GLU A 643 16.86 17.67 47.16
CA GLU A 643 18.28 17.59 46.82
C GLU A 643 18.58 18.04 45.39
N PRO A 644 19.80 18.52 45.10
CA PRO A 644 20.18 18.83 43.73
C PRO A 644 20.23 17.57 42.90
N SER A 645 19.16 17.38 42.12
CA SER A 645 18.93 16.19 41.31
C SER A 645 18.47 16.53 39.89
N LEU A 646 18.61 15.60 38.99
CA LEU A 646 18.10 15.65 37.61
C LEU A 646 17.24 14.47 37.35
N THR A 647 15.99 14.69 37.01
CA THR A 647 15.06 13.61 36.62
C THR A 647 15.20 13.33 35.13
N ILE A 648 15.32 12.06 34.79
CA ILE A 648 15.41 11.54 33.45
C ILE A 648 14.29 10.53 33.23
N CYS A 649 13.64 10.56 32.08
CA CYS A 649 12.66 9.55 31.73
C CYS A 649 13.01 8.88 30.38
N SER A 650 12.53 7.66 30.23
CA SER A 650 12.37 7.02 28.94
C SER A 650 11.13 7.60 28.28
N SER A 651 11.29 8.31 27.20
CA SER A 651 10.25 9.10 26.55
C SER A 651 9.86 8.52 25.20
N GLU A 652 9.91 7.20 25.09
CA GLU A 652 9.58 6.47 23.87
C GLU A 652 8.07 6.50 23.58
N VAL A 653 7.25 6.55 24.64
CA VAL A 653 5.78 6.69 24.55
C VAL A 653 5.32 7.66 25.63
N PHE A 654 4.49 8.61 25.24
CA PHE A 654 3.78 9.48 26.18
C PHE A 654 2.53 10.08 25.53
N TYR A 655 1.57 10.52 26.36
CA TYR A 655 0.35 11.15 25.89
C TYR A 655 0.12 12.48 26.61
N ILE A 656 -0.29 13.48 25.83
CA ILE A 656 -0.60 14.83 26.33
C ILE A 656 -2.06 15.14 25.96
N PRO A 657 -2.96 15.27 26.96
CA PRO A 657 -4.33 15.75 26.74
C PRO A 657 -4.35 17.17 26.21
N GLN A 658 -5.41 17.52 25.51
CA GLN A 658 -5.63 18.89 25.00
C GLN A 658 -5.59 19.94 26.11
N SER A 659 -6.05 19.61 27.32
CA SER A 659 -6.06 20.51 28.49
C SER A 659 -4.68 20.98 28.92
N PHE A 660 -3.63 20.19 28.66
CA PHE A 660 -2.25 20.51 29.02
C PHE A 660 -1.41 21.10 27.87
N VAL A 661 -2.00 21.22 26.68
CA VAL A 661 -1.28 21.71 25.48
C VAL A 661 -0.76 23.13 25.69
N GLY A 662 -1.58 24.02 26.30
CA GLY A 662 -1.17 25.40 26.57
C GLY A 662 0.10 25.48 27.44
N ASP A 663 0.07 24.80 28.57
CA ASP A 663 1.21 24.77 29.51
C ASP A 663 2.45 24.12 28.88
N PHE A 664 2.26 23.08 28.07
CA PHE A 664 3.36 22.45 27.34
C PHE A 664 4.02 23.40 26.33
N VAL A 665 3.21 24.14 25.58
CA VAL A 665 3.71 25.12 24.59
C VAL A 665 4.48 26.26 25.31
N ASP A 666 3.97 26.75 26.43
CA ASP A 666 4.65 27.76 27.25
C ASP A 666 5.99 27.24 27.76
N LEU A 667 6.04 26.00 28.27
CA LEU A 667 7.27 25.37 28.75
C LEU A 667 8.30 25.19 27.62
N VAL A 668 7.87 24.81 26.43
CA VAL A 668 8.77 24.75 25.24
C VAL A 668 9.28 26.13 24.88
N GLY A 669 8.43 27.15 24.94
CA GLY A 669 8.81 28.55 24.74
C GLY A 669 9.89 29.02 25.73
N LEU A 670 9.77 28.67 27.02
CA LEU A 670 10.76 28.98 28.06
C LEU A 670 12.10 28.29 27.85
N VAL A 671 12.12 27.09 27.29
CA VAL A 671 13.38 26.42 26.91
C VAL A 671 14.09 27.20 25.80
N GLY A 672 13.35 27.78 24.86
CA GLY A 672 13.89 28.62 23.79
C GLY A 672 15.05 27.95 23.05
N ASN A 673 16.19 28.63 23.00
CA ASN A 673 17.41 28.11 22.34
C ASN A 673 18.24 27.13 23.19
N ALA A 674 17.84 26.85 24.44
CA ALA A 674 18.58 25.91 25.27
C ALA A 674 18.51 24.50 24.68
N LYS A 675 19.64 23.80 24.66
CA LYS A 675 19.77 22.44 24.16
C LYS A 675 19.52 21.43 25.28
N ILE A 676 18.31 21.43 25.84
CA ILE A 676 17.92 20.42 26.80
C ILE A 676 17.50 19.18 26.03
N HIS A 677 18.06 18.03 26.43
CA HIS A 677 17.74 16.74 25.82
C HIS A 677 16.29 16.33 26.15
N HIS A 678 15.58 15.71 25.20
CA HIS A 678 14.15 15.37 25.40
C HIS A 678 13.91 14.47 26.63
N LYS A 679 14.81 13.52 26.94
CA LYS A 679 14.75 12.69 28.16
C LYS A 679 14.83 13.47 29.48
N VAL A 680 15.26 14.71 29.45
CA VAL A 680 15.32 15.64 30.59
C VAL A 680 14.19 16.66 30.53
N ALA A 681 13.88 17.15 29.34
CA ALA A 681 12.86 18.18 29.15
C ALA A 681 11.46 17.62 29.46
N LEU A 682 11.14 16.41 28.98
CA LEU A 682 9.80 15.83 29.17
C LEU A 682 9.45 15.61 30.66
N PRO A 683 10.28 14.95 31.51
CA PRO A 683 9.93 14.85 32.93
C PRO A 683 9.83 16.21 33.59
N MET A 684 10.67 17.18 33.23
CA MET A 684 10.54 18.56 33.75
C MET A 684 9.18 19.17 33.39
N PHE A 685 8.72 19.00 32.15
CA PHE A 685 7.40 19.52 31.70
C PHE A 685 6.27 18.82 32.41
N PHE A 686 6.28 17.50 32.45
CA PHE A 686 5.23 16.71 33.07
C PHE A 686 5.08 17.01 34.56
N MET A 687 6.19 17.12 35.30
CA MET A 687 6.20 17.50 36.72
C MET A 687 5.74 18.94 36.94
N ALA A 688 5.94 19.84 35.99
CA ALA A 688 5.48 21.21 36.08
C ALA A 688 3.98 21.33 35.80
N MET A 689 3.43 20.51 34.88
CA MET A 689 2.04 20.54 34.48
C MET A 689 1.12 19.86 35.48
N ASP A 690 1.55 18.74 36.07
CA ASP A 690 0.74 18.02 37.08
C ASP A 690 1.62 17.15 37.98
N SER A 691 1.07 16.75 39.12
CA SER A 691 1.75 15.83 40.04
C SER A 691 1.87 14.43 39.42
N PRO A 692 3.03 13.77 39.54
CA PRO A 692 3.21 12.38 39.11
C PRO A 692 2.18 11.39 39.70
N LEU A 693 1.59 11.72 40.82
CA LEU A 693 0.52 10.92 41.44
C LEU A 693 -0.79 10.94 40.65
N ASN A 694 -0.99 11.96 39.84
CA ASN A 694 -2.19 12.15 39.00
C ASN A 694 -2.03 11.52 37.62
N PHE A 695 -0.82 11.15 37.20
CA PHE A 695 -0.60 10.54 35.89
C PHE A 695 -1.35 9.24 35.76
N ASP A 696 -1.76 8.92 34.53
CA ASP A 696 -2.37 7.63 34.25
C ASP A 696 -1.32 6.51 34.32
N SER A 697 -1.66 5.44 35.01
CA SER A 697 -0.74 4.31 35.23
C SER A 697 -0.69 3.28 34.09
N LEU A 698 -1.43 3.52 33.00
CA LEU A 698 -1.56 2.57 31.91
C LEU A 698 -0.20 2.19 31.29
N LEU A 699 0.65 3.17 31.03
CA LEU A 699 1.98 2.92 30.45
C LEU A 699 2.93 2.21 31.41
N ASN A 700 2.59 2.07 32.69
CA ASN A 700 3.35 1.29 33.66
C ASN A 700 3.25 -0.24 33.41
N THR A 701 2.35 -0.66 32.54
CA THR A 701 2.29 -2.05 32.05
C THR A 701 3.24 -2.34 30.89
N MET A 702 3.96 -1.35 30.41
CA MET A 702 4.92 -1.44 29.34
C MET A 702 6.07 -2.41 29.68
N ILE A 703 6.50 -3.22 28.72
CA ILE A 703 7.64 -4.13 28.86
C ILE A 703 8.88 -3.45 28.27
N TYR A 704 9.91 -3.34 29.10
CA TYR A 704 11.26 -2.95 28.68
C TYR A 704 12.14 -4.19 28.62
N ASN A 705 12.58 -4.59 27.44
CA ASN A 705 13.46 -5.73 27.25
C ASN A 705 14.85 -5.28 26.76
N THR A 706 15.80 -5.25 27.67
CA THR A 706 17.18 -4.88 27.35
C THR A 706 18.07 -6.07 26.98
N GLU A 707 17.66 -7.32 27.27
CA GLU A 707 18.56 -8.48 27.19
C GLU A 707 18.06 -9.64 26.32
N ALA A 708 16.79 -9.67 25.91
CA ALA A 708 16.18 -10.86 25.36
C ALA A 708 15.59 -10.71 23.94
N LEU A 709 16.25 -9.98 23.05
CA LEU A 709 15.90 -9.97 21.62
C LEU A 709 16.01 -11.35 20.93
N SER A 710 16.46 -12.39 21.64
CA SER A 710 16.61 -13.75 21.15
C SER A 710 15.48 -14.70 21.56
N SER A 711 14.62 -14.33 22.51
CA SER A 711 13.47 -15.15 22.91
C SER A 711 12.23 -14.83 22.09
N ASN A 712 11.33 -15.79 22.02
CA ASN A 712 10.15 -15.73 21.16
C ASN A 712 9.29 -14.49 21.49
N PRO A 713 9.02 -13.58 20.55
CA PRO A 713 8.21 -12.38 20.80
C PRO A 713 6.82 -12.65 21.38
N SER A 714 6.25 -13.85 21.15
CA SER A 714 4.96 -14.26 21.71
C SER A 714 4.91 -14.19 23.24
N ASP A 715 6.05 -14.32 23.92
CA ASP A 715 6.11 -14.32 25.39
C ASP A 715 5.83 -12.92 25.97
N TYR A 716 5.92 -11.87 25.17
CA TYR A 716 5.76 -10.48 25.59
C TYR A 716 4.40 -9.88 25.21
N TYR A 717 3.61 -10.56 24.37
CA TYR A 717 2.29 -10.12 24.01
C TYR A 717 1.24 -10.72 24.92
N SER A 718 0.81 -9.94 25.91
CA SER A 718 -0.37 -10.28 26.72
C SER A 718 -1.43 -9.19 26.54
N ALA A 719 -2.69 -9.56 26.79
CA ALA A 719 -3.83 -8.64 26.78
C ALA A 719 -3.72 -7.48 27.81
N LYS A 720 -2.67 -7.45 28.62
CA LYS A 720 -2.48 -6.48 29.69
C LYS A 720 -1.30 -5.53 29.47
N VAL A 721 -0.51 -5.73 28.43
CA VAL A 721 0.69 -4.94 28.15
C VAL A 721 0.35 -3.76 27.24
N ALA A 722 0.67 -2.54 27.63
CA ALA A 722 0.39 -1.34 26.84
C ALA A 722 1.36 -1.16 25.65
N ALA A 723 2.63 -1.48 25.86
CA ALA A 723 3.67 -1.35 24.83
C ALA A 723 4.88 -2.24 25.13
N VAL A 724 5.69 -2.50 24.10
CA VAL A 724 6.95 -3.24 24.20
C VAL A 724 8.09 -2.41 23.60
N HIS A 725 9.17 -2.22 24.35
CA HIS A 725 10.35 -1.47 23.94
C HIS A 725 11.65 -2.14 24.45
N PRO A 726 12.75 -2.16 23.69
CA PRO A 726 12.81 -1.85 22.29
C PRO A 726 12.30 -3.00 21.40
N TRP A 727 11.78 -2.66 20.26
CA TRP A 727 11.42 -3.60 19.22
C TRP A 727 11.99 -3.16 17.88
N SER A 728 12.79 -3.98 17.24
CA SER A 728 13.36 -3.68 15.92
C SER A 728 12.66 -4.49 14.85
N ILE A 729 12.05 -3.81 13.89
CA ILE A 729 11.53 -4.42 12.66
C ILE A 729 12.64 -4.36 11.63
N SER A 730 13.37 -5.47 11.45
CA SER A 730 14.53 -5.52 10.56
C SER A 730 14.18 -6.00 9.16
N SER A 731 13.08 -6.72 8.99
CA SER A 731 12.67 -7.31 7.71
C SER A 731 11.15 -7.36 7.54
N GLU A 732 10.68 -7.50 6.30
CA GLU A 732 9.24 -7.70 6.02
C GLU A 732 8.67 -8.96 6.70
N PRO A 733 9.38 -10.11 6.70
CA PRO A 733 8.92 -11.28 7.46
C PRO A 733 8.78 -11.02 8.96
N ASP A 734 9.64 -10.19 9.56
CA ASP A 734 9.54 -9.85 10.98
C ASP A 734 8.31 -8.99 11.27
N PHE A 735 7.98 -8.06 10.38
CA PHE A 735 6.75 -7.27 10.48
C PHE A 735 5.49 -8.14 10.39
N ILE A 736 5.44 -9.06 9.43
CA ILE A 736 4.34 -10.01 9.29
C ILE A 736 4.24 -10.93 10.49
N LYS A 737 5.38 -11.43 10.98
CA LYS A 737 5.44 -12.25 12.20
C LYS A 737 4.91 -11.48 13.41
N LEU A 738 5.28 -10.20 13.53
CA LEU A 738 4.77 -9.32 14.59
C LEU A 738 3.24 -9.20 14.51
N ILE A 739 2.69 -8.88 13.35
CA ILE A 739 1.23 -8.75 13.16
C ILE A 739 0.52 -10.05 13.53
N ARG A 740 1.02 -11.21 13.09
CA ARG A 740 0.47 -12.51 13.44
C ARG A 740 0.50 -12.77 14.94
N LEU A 741 1.60 -12.45 15.60
CA LEU A 741 1.73 -12.61 17.05
C LEU A 741 0.75 -11.70 17.80
N MET A 742 0.59 -10.47 17.33
CA MET A 742 -0.41 -9.55 17.88
C MET A 742 -1.82 -10.11 17.71
N ALA A 743 -2.13 -10.71 16.56
CA ALA A 743 -3.43 -11.29 16.28
C ALA A 743 -3.67 -12.62 17.03
N ALA A 744 -2.67 -13.47 17.19
CA ALA A 744 -2.82 -14.78 17.83
C ALA A 744 -3.01 -14.73 19.36
N GLY A 745 -2.52 -13.68 20.02
CA GLY A 745 -2.57 -13.54 21.49
C GLY A 745 -3.88 -12.96 22.04
N ASP A 746 -4.70 -12.35 21.19
CA ASP A 746 -5.93 -11.71 21.62
C ASP A 746 -7.04 -11.91 20.57
N PRO A 747 -8.14 -12.60 20.91
CA PRO A 747 -9.29 -12.77 20.02
C PRO A 747 -9.85 -11.45 19.49
N LEU A 748 -9.73 -10.37 20.28
CA LEU A 748 -10.16 -9.03 19.90
C LEU A 748 -9.25 -8.42 18.81
N LEU A 749 -8.00 -8.84 18.75
CA LEU A 749 -7.04 -8.41 17.75
C LEU A 749 -7.22 -9.14 16.43
N MET A 750 -7.65 -10.39 16.48
CA MET A 750 -8.06 -11.16 15.30
C MET A 750 -9.16 -10.46 14.51
N GLU A 751 -9.95 -9.63 15.17
CA GLU A 751 -11.00 -8.84 14.54
C GLU A 751 -10.50 -7.61 13.78
N LEU A 752 -9.28 -7.16 14.03
CA LEU A 752 -8.69 -5.99 13.38
C LEU A 752 -7.85 -6.34 12.16
N PHE A 753 -7.28 -7.50 12.20
CA PHE A 753 -6.38 -8.00 11.19
C PHE A 753 -6.95 -9.26 10.56
#